data_3ede455afc57ca3cfdb542809cefad46
#
_entry.id   3ede455afc57ca3cfdb542809cefad46
#
_cell.length_a   1.000
_cell.length_b   1.000
_cell.length_c   1.000
_cell.angle_alpha   90.00
_cell.angle_beta   90.00
_cell.angle_gamma   90.00
#
_symmetry.space_group_name_H-M   'P 1'
#
loop_
_entity.id
_entity.type
_entity.pdbx_description
1 polymer ?
#
loop_
_entity_poly.entity_id
_entity_poly.type
_entity_poly.pdbx_seq_one_letter_code
_entity_poly.pdbx_strand_id
1 'polypeptide(L)'
;MSNTELRKQIQEDFFILDGATGSNLQKAGMKSGECPEQWILNHPDIFIDLQKKYIEAGSDAVYAPTFTSTRVKLDEYGLGAKQREYVGKLVGLSKQAVEESRTDRKIYVLGDISMTGLQIQPLGTMPFEELVDIYKEQVTLSVEAGVDGFVIETMMSLQEARAAVLAVKESCDLPVFVTMTFQEDGRTLYGTSPETAMVVLQEMGVDAVGINCSTGPDKMVDAVKSMKRYAKVPVIVKPNAGLPALVDGETVYDMGPDEFARAMKKLAEAGATVLGGCCGTTPEHICCLKEALKEQMFKPLVPARERTLTTERNVTSISLDGTFTIVGERINPTGKKALQEQLRQGQLDLVVEMAEEQVEKGGRILDVNMGMNGIDEKEMMLKAVQELTMTVDVPLSIDSSYVEVVEQALRIYPGRALINSISLETEKFEKLIPIARKYGAMFAGEDRKSKGLPKDLDEKIRIIDTIVASAKDHGLSTQDIVVDGLVATIGANKRAALEVFETIHYCKEELGVATICGLSNISFGLPERVFVNTAFLTVAISQGLTMAIANPSQTLLTNAALATDLLLNKEEADLRYIEGVSKTEVVTASQGGSSTQIDGHPLYVAVVKGKDAKITQLVEEELKQGVEPETLIDSHLIPAINYVGELFEQKKYFLPQLIASAETMKKAVEILEPLLEAKRRGEKLATIVMATVKGDIHDIGKNLVVLMLKNYGYDVIDLGKDVETDDILKTAIEKDAKVIGLSALMTTTMMEMKTVVDRAKEMGVKAKIVIGGAVVTQDFADEIGADGYSSDAREAVKVVSRLLEQDA
;
A
#
# COMPACT_ATOMS: atom_id res chain seq x y z
N MET A 1 -15.37 26.38 14.47
CA MET A 1 -14.65 26.42 15.77
C MET A 1 -14.29 25.03 16.29
N SER A 2 -15.15 23.99 16.12
CA SER A 2 -14.85 22.61 16.60
C SER A 2 -13.64 21.94 15.95
N ASN A 3 -13.43 22.14 14.65
CA ASN A 3 -12.36 21.49 13.89
C ASN A 3 -10.95 21.88 14.35
N THR A 4 -10.76 23.14 14.73
CA THR A 4 -9.48 23.66 15.24
C THR A 4 -9.20 23.13 16.64
N GLU A 5 -10.24 22.93 17.45
CA GLU A 5 -10.14 22.49 18.83
C GLU A 5 -9.70 21.01 18.92
N LEU A 6 -10.29 20.11 18.12
CA LEU A 6 -9.88 18.69 18.06
C LEU A 6 -8.43 18.56 17.58
N ARG A 7 -8.06 19.25 16.48
CA ARG A 7 -6.68 19.28 15.99
C ARG A 7 -5.67 19.77 17.01
N LYS A 8 -6.05 20.70 17.85
CA LYS A 8 -5.22 21.22 18.94
C LYS A 8 -5.10 20.21 20.07
N GLN A 9 -6.22 19.64 20.52
CA GLN A 9 -6.26 18.73 21.67
C GLN A 9 -5.38 17.50 21.47
N ILE A 10 -5.38 16.87 20.28
CA ILE A 10 -4.54 15.70 19.96
C ILE A 10 -3.03 15.99 19.93
N GLN A 11 -2.64 17.28 19.93
CA GLN A 11 -1.23 17.72 19.95
C GLN A 11 -0.76 18.13 21.34
N GLU A 12 -1.68 18.42 22.27
CA GLU A 12 -1.36 19.02 23.58
C GLU A 12 -1.44 18.03 24.74
N ASP A 13 -2.17 16.91 24.59
CA ASP A 13 -2.30 15.87 25.63
C ASP A 13 -2.57 14.50 25.01
N PHE A 14 -2.50 13.43 25.84
CA PHE A 14 -2.99 12.12 25.46
C PHE A 14 -4.47 12.17 25.11
N PHE A 15 -4.80 11.70 23.92
CA PHE A 15 -6.17 11.66 23.44
C PHE A 15 -6.67 10.22 23.46
N ILE A 16 -7.74 9.96 24.19
CA ILE A 16 -8.26 8.60 24.40
C ILE A 16 -9.47 8.35 23.50
N LEU A 17 -9.32 7.40 22.61
CA LEU A 17 -10.40 6.85 21.79
C LEU A 17 -11.18 5.79 22.56
N ASP A 18 -12.31 5.37 22.03
CA ASP A 18 -13.08 4.27 22.59
C ASP A 18 -12.41 2.89 22.38
N GLY A 19 -13.11 1.84 22.80
CA GLY A 19 -12.74 0.45 22.58
C GLY A 19 -13.61 -0.23 21.52
N ALA A 20 -13.65 -1.56 21.57
CA ALA A 20 -14.38 -2.38 20.61
C ALA A 20 -15.89 -2.13 20.65
N THR A 21 -16.49 -2.02 19.47
CA THR A 21 -17.94 -2.10 19.29
C THR A 21 -18.37 -3.53 19.01
N GLY A 22 -17.88 -4.15 17.93
CA GLY A 22 -18.35 -5.44 17.43
C GLY A 22 -18.30 -6.57 18.46
N SER A 23 -17.16 -6.80 19.12
CA SER A 23 -17.02 -7.86 20.12
C SER A 23 -17.91 -7.65 21.36
N ASN A 24 -18.22 -6.42 21.74
CA ASN A 24 -19.16 -6.14 22.82
C ASN A 24 -20.61 -6.33 22.40
N LEU A 25 -20.99 -6.05 21.15
CA LEU A 25 -22.31 -6.35 20.60
C LEU A 25 -22.53 -7.86 20.50
N GLN A 26 -21.52 -8.64 20.12
CA GLN A 26 -21.60 -10.10 20.13
C GLN A 26 -21.86 -10.65 21.54
N LYS A 27 -21.14 -10.16 22.55
CA LYS A 27 -21.44 -10.50 23.95
C LYS A 27 -22.84 -10.09 24.39
N ALA A 28 -23.43 -9.09 23.76
CA ALA A 28 -24.80 -8.63 24.00
C ALA A 28 -25.85 -9.42 23.16
N GLY A 29 -25.44 -10.40 22.36
CA GLY A 29 -26.34 -11.31 21.62
C GLY A 29 -26.41 -11.11 20.12
N MET A 30 -25.60 -10.24 19.51
CA MET A 30 -25.44 -10.16 18.05
C MET A 30 -24.78 -11.44 17.53
N LYS A 31 -25.39 -12.08 16.54
CA LYS A 31 -24.84 -13.31 15.97
C LYS A 31 -23.86 -12.99 14.83
N SER A 32 -22.98 -13.94 14.57
CA SER A 32 -22.15 -13.92 13.37
C SER A 32 -23.00 -13.87 12.10
N GLY A 33 -22.59 -13.05 11.11
CA GLY A 33 -23.31 -12.87 9.85
C GLY A 33 -24.48 -11.88 9.88
N GLU A 34 -24.83 -11.30 11.03
CA GLU A 34 -25.81 -10.21 11.08
C GLU A 34 -25.13 -8.87 10.71
N CYS A 35 -25.85 -8.02 9.97
CA CYS A 35 -25.38 -6.66 9.69
C CYS A 35 -25.30 -5.85 11.00
N PRO A 36 -24.10 -5.41 11.43
CA PRO A 36 -23.94 -4.70 12.71
C PRO A 36 -24.77 -3.41 12.78
N GLU A 37 -24.82 -2.65 11.70
CA GLU A 37 -25.58 -1.41 11.63
C GLU A 37 -27.07 -1.64 11.81
N GLN A 38 -27.62 -2.68 11.17
CA GLN A 38 -29.03 -3.05 11.31
C GLN A 38 -29.31 -3.56 12.72
N TRP A 39 -28.39 -4.38 13.28
CA TRP A 39 -28.54 -4.90 14.63
C TRP A 39 -28.58 -3.77 15.66
N ILE A 40 -27.67 -2.79 15.55
CA ILE A 40 -27.62 -1.61 16.41
C ILE A 40 -28.91 -0.80 16.32
N LEU A 41 -29.44 -0.57 15.12
CA LEU A 41 -30.70 0.13 14.93
C LEU A 41 -31.90 -0.62 15.54
N ASN A 42 -31.84 -1.95 15.64
CA ASN A 42 -32.86 -2.77 16.31
C ASN A 42 -32.67 -2.82 17.84
N HIS A 43 -31.48 -2.54 18.34
CA HIS A 43 -31.11 -2.59 19.77
C HIS A 43 -30.38 -1.31 20.21
N PRO A 44 -30.97 -0.12 19.97
CA PRO A 44 -30.29 1.16 20.18
C PRO A 44 -29.86 1.40 21.63
N ASP A 45 -30.64 0.92 22.60
CA ASP A 45 -30.34 1.10 24.02
C ASP A 45 -29.04 0.39 24.43
N ILE A 46 -28.76 -0.80 23.87
CA ILE A 46 -27.52 -1.55 24.13
C ILE A 46 -26.32 -0.77 23.63
N PHE A 47 -26.41 -0.22 22.41
CA PHE A 47 -25.30 0.54 21.83
C PHE A 47 -25.08 1.88 22.57
N ILE A 48 -26.13 2.62 22.87
CA ILE A 48 -26.04 3.86 23.65
C ILE A 48 -25.39 3.61 25.01
N ASP A 49 -25.82 2.56 25.72
CA ASP A 49 -25.26 2.18 27.01
C ASP A 49 -23.76 1.84 26.91
N LEU A 50 -23.35 1.13 25.87
CA LEU A 50 -21.93 0.81 25.62
C LEU A 50 -21.10 2.11 25.43
N GLN A 51 -21.56 3.02 24.57
CA GLN A 51 -20.84 4.27 24.34
C GLN A 51 -20.80 5.17 25.59
N LYS A 52 -21.87 5.26 26.35
CA LYS A 52 -21.87 5.96 27.65
C LYS A 52 -20.82 5.40 28.59
N LYS A 53 -20.69 4.08 28.70
CA LYS A 53 -19.65 3.43 29.49
C LYS A 53 -18.23 3.76 29.01
N TYR A 54 -17.99 3.87 27.69
CA TYR A 54 -16.70 4.32 27.16
C TYR A 54 -16.42 5.80 27.54
N ILE A 55 -17.41 6.67 27.44
CA ILE A 55 -17.29 8.08 27.86
C ILE A 55 -16.99 8.19 29.36
N GLU A 56 -17.69 7.42 30.18
CA GLU A 56 -17.46 7.34 31.64
C GLU A 56 -16.06 6.78 31.96
N ALA A 57 -15.57 5.79 31.19
CA ALA A 57 -14.22 5.24 31.30
C ALA A 57 -13.12 6.22 30.93
N GLY A 58 -13.45 7.34 30.29
CA GLY A 58 -12.49 8.42 29.99
C GLY A 58 -12.19 8.66 28.54
N SER A 59 -12.91 8.07 27.59
CA SER A 59 -12.77 8.37 26.17
C SER A 59 -13.04 9.84 25.87
N ASP A 60 -12.22 10.44 25.02
CA ASP A 60 -12.35 11.80 24.53
C ASP A 60 -13.10 11.85 23.18
N ALA A 61 -13.15 10.71 22.48
CA ALA A 61 -13.97 10.50 21.28
C ALA A 61 -14.60 9.11 21.29
N VAL A 62 -15.78 9.00 20.65
CA VAL A 62 -16.46 7.75 20.35
C VAL A 62 -16.69 7.64 18.84
N TYR A 63 -16.64 6.42 18.31
CA TYR A 63 -16.86 6.18 16.89
C TYR A 63 -18.35 5.97 16.62
N ALA A 64 -18.91 6.72 15.68
CA ALA A 64 -20.24 6.40 15.16
C ALA A 64 -20.16 5.01 14.51
N PRO A 65 -21.15 4.13 14.69
CA PRO A 65 -21.08 2.75 14.22
C PRO A 65 -21.39 2.67 12.71
N THR A 66 -20.55 3.31 11.90
CA THR A 66 -20.68 3.43 10.44
C THR A 66 -19.56 2.69 9.69
N PHE A 67 -18.88 1.78 10.37
CA PHE A 67 -17.74 1.02 9.88
C PHE A 67 -17.98 0.34 8.52
N THR A 68 -19.12 -0.33 8.33
CA THR A 68 -19.53 -0.98 7.08
C THR A 68 -20.66 -0.24 6.36
N SER A 69 -20.81 1.06 6.58
CA SER A 69 -21.94 1.84 6.04
C SER A 69 -21.71 2.40 4.62
N THR A 70 -20.70 1.96 3.88
CA THR A 70 -20.67 2.22 2.44
C THR A 70 -21.86 1.54 1.76
N ARG A 71 -22.36 2.13 0.66
CA ARG A 71 -23.47 1.53 -0.10
C ARG A 71 -23.16 0.09 -0.52
N VAL A 72 -21.93 -0.15 -0.97
CA VAL A 72 -21.46 -1.47 -1.41
C VAL A 72 -21.52 -2.50 -0.28
N LYS A 73 -21.04 -2.13 0.92
CA LYS A 73 -21.10 -3.03 2.08
C LYS A 73 -22.51 -3.30 2.56
N LEU A 74 -23.35 -2.30 2.58
CA LEU A 74 -24.77 -2.47 2.91
C LEU A 74 -25.51 -3.30 1.86
N ASP A 75 -25.11 -3.22 0.58
CA ASP A 75 -25.71 -4.03 -0.50
C ASP A 75 -25.45 -5.54 -0.31
N GLU A 76 -24.37 -5.95 0.36
CA GLU A 76 -24.11 -7.34 0.73
C GLU A 76 -25.24 -7.92 1.61
N TYR A 77 -25.93 -7.05 2.36
CA TYR A 77 -27.08 -7.40 3.20
C TYR A 77 -28.43 -6.98 2.56
N GLY A 78 -28.43 -6.53 1.29
CA GLY A 78 -29.62 -5.99 0.62
C GLY A 78 -30.10 -4.64 1.18
N LEU A 79 -29.22 -3.89 1.83
CA LEU A 79 -29.53 -2.66 2.57
C LEU A 79 -28.96 -1.38 1.94
N GLY A 80 -28.28 -1.44 0.79
CA GLY A 80 -27.61 -0.30 0.17
C GLY A 80 -28.54 0.89 -0.09
N ALA A 81 -29.78 0.65 -0.50
CA ALA A 81 -30.79 1.71 -0.67
C ALA A 81 -31.15 2.46 0.63
N LYS A 82 -30.79 1.91 1.79
CA LYS A 82 -31.05 2.51 3.11
C LYS A 82 -29.86 3.28 3.68
N GLN A 83 -28.72 3.38 2.97
CA GLN A 83 -27.49 3.98 3.46
C GLN A 83 -27.72 5.35 4.12
N ARG A 84 -28.45 6.27 3.45
CA ARG A 84 -28.76 7.61 3.99
C ARG A 84 -29.50 7.54 5.34
N GLU A 85 -30.50 6.67 5.40
CA GLU A 85 -31.29 6.48 6.63
C GLU A 85 -30.40 5.91 7.76
N TYR A 86 -29.60 4.90 7.44
CA TYR A 86 -28.77 4.21 8.42
C TYR A 86 -27.69 5.11 8.96
N VAL A 87 -26.87 5.75 8.11
CA VAL A 87 -25.82 6.67 8.55
C VAL A 87 -26.38 7.79 9.43
N GLY A 88 -27.47 8.41 9.01
CA GLY A 88 -28.12 9.47 9.81
C GLY A 88 -28.57 9.01 11.20
N LYS A 89 -29.19 7.83 11.28
CA LYS A 89 -29.65 7.26 12.56
C LYS A 89 -28.48 6.82 13.44
N LEU A 90 -27.47 6.15 12.88
CA LEU A 90 -26.30 5.63 13.61
C LEU A 90 -25.48 6.77 14.23
N VAL A 91 -25.18 7.82 13.48
CA VAL A 91 -24.55 9.03 14.02
C VAL A 91 -25.42 9.67 15.09
N GLY A 92 -26.75 9.69 14.89
CA GLY A 92 -27.71 10.17 15.86
C GLY A 92 -27.65 9.44 17.21
N LEU A 93 -27.47 8.11 17.20
CA LEU A 93 -27.34 7.30 18.43
C LEU A 93 -26.06 7.66 19.20
N SER A 94 -24.95 7.88 18.51
CA SER A 94 -23.69 8.29 19.16
C SER A 94 -23.80 9.69 19.77
N LYS A 95 -24.45 10.62 19.09
CA LYS A 95 -24.73 11.95 19.66
C LYS A 95 -25.65 11.89 20.89
N GLN A 96 -26.67 11.03 20.83
CA GLN A 96 -27.53 10.75 21.98
C GLN A 96 -26.74 10.19 23.16
N ALA A 97 -25.83 9.25 22.94
CA ALA A 97 -24.97 8.69 23.99
C ALA A 97 -24.11 9.79 24.65
N VAL A 98 -23.56 10.72 23.85
CA VAL A 98 -22.81 11.87 24.38
C VAL A 98 -23.71 12.79 25.22
N GLU A 99 -24.90 13.13 24.74
CA GLU A 99 -25.85 13.97 25.48
C GLU A 99 -26.30 13.33 26.82
N GLU A 100 -26.61 12.04 26.78
CA GLU A 100 -27.05 11.27 27.94
C GLU A 100 -25.95 11.01 28.98
N SER A 101 -24.68 11.02 28.58
CA SER A 101 -23.54 10.82 29.49
C SER A 101 -23.40 11.93 30.52
N ARG A 102 -24.00 13.12 30.26
CA ARG A 102 -23.99 14.31 31.15
C ARG A 102 -22.59 14.68 31.65
N THR A 103 -21.56 14.38 30.86
CA THR A 103 -20.17 14.77 31.21
C THR A 103 -19.93 16.24 30.90
N ASP A 104 -19.11 16.91 31.75
CA ASP A 104 -18.65 18.28 31.48
C ASP A 104 -17.51 18.35 30.47
N ARG A 105 -16.93 17.18 30.09
CA ARG A 105 -15.87 17.09 29.09
C ARG A 105 -16.44 17.22 27.68
N LYS A 106 -15.67 17.81 26.76
CA LYS A 106 -15.98 17.77 25.35
C LYS A 106 -15.70 16.35 24.84
N ILE A 107 -16.72 15.71 24.30
CA ILE A 107 -16.62 14.39 23.66
C ILE A 107 -16.89 14.57 22.17
N TYR A 108 -16.05 13.99 21.31
CA TYR A 108 -16.19 14.04 19.86
C TYR A 108 -16.87 12.77 19.33
N VAL A 109 -17.68 12.93 18.31
CA VAL A 109 -18.29 11.82 17.56
C VAL A 109 -17.59 11.74 16.21
N LEU A 110 -16.81 10.69 15.98
CA LEU A 110 -16.09 10.47 14.72
C LEU A 110 -16.86 9.53 13.81
N GLY A 111 -17.07 9.92 12.55
CA GLY A 111 -17.60 9.04 11.52
C GLY A 111 -16.59 7.95 11.20
N ASP A 112 -17.00 6.69 11.29
CA ASP A 112 -16.13 5.54 11.10
C ASP A 112 -16.24 5.01 9.67
N ILE A 113 -15.09 4.84 9.01
CA ILE A 113 -14.94 4.38 7.63
C ILE A 113 -13.92 3.23 7.62
N SER A 114 -14.24 2.17 6.91
CA SER A 114 -13.32 1.03 6.72
C SER A 114 -13.31 0.54 5.28
N MET A 115 -12.58 -0.54 5.03
CA MET A 115 -12.41 -1.12 3.70
C MET A 115 -13.74 -1.56 3.09
N THR A 116 -13.85 -1.37 1.78
CA THR A 116 -14.96 -1.89 0.98
C THR A 116 -14.81 -3.39 0.67
N GLY A 117 -13.56 -3.89 0.70
CA GLY A 117 -13.23 -5.24 0.24
C GLY A 117 -13.12 -5.37 -1.29
N LEU A 118 -13.28 -4.26 -2.02
CA LEU A 118 -13.14 -4.23 -3.48
C LEU A 118 -11.67 -4.12 -3.86
N GLN A 119 -11.27 -4.84 -4.91
CA GLN A 119 -9.92 -4.76 -5.44
C GLN A 119 -9.81 -3.67 -6.50
N ILE A 120 -8.87 -2.74 -6.25
CA ILE A 120 -8.61 -1.58 -7.13
C ILE A 120 -7.76 -2.01 -8.32
N GLN A 121 -7.98 -1.38 -9.47
CA GLN A 121 -7.08 -1.52 -10.63
C GLN A 121 -5.63 -1.13 -10.28
N PRO A 122 -4.61 -1.82 -10.83
CA PRO A 122 -4.70 -2.91 -11.82
C PRO A 122 -4.94 -4.31 -11.24
N LEU A 123 -4.90 -4.49 -9.92
CA LEU A 123 -5.06 -5.79 -9.26
C LEU A 123 -6.47 -6.36 -9.36
N GLY A 124 -7.46 -5.50 -9.37
CA GLY A 124 -8.86 -5.85 -9.53
C GLY A 124 -9.52 -5.04 -10.63
N THR A 125 -10.84 -4.97 -10.58
CA THR A 125 -11.65 -4.29 -11.59
C THR A 125 -12.13 -2.91 -11.18
N MET A 126 -12.01 -2.54 -9.89
CA MET A 126 -12.54 -1.28 -9.36
C MET A 126 -11.67 -0.09 -9.80
N PRO A 127 -12.20 0.87 -10.57
CA PRO A 127 -11.50 2.12 -10.86
C PRO A 127 -11.28 2.94 -9.59
N PHE A 128 -10.12 3.57 -9.46
CA PHE A 128 -9.79 4.38 -8.27
C PHE A 128 -10.81 5.50 -8.01
N GLU A 129 -11.27 6.20 -9.07
CA GLU A 129 -12.25 7.27 -8.96
C GLU A 129 -13.62 6.77 -8.45
N GLU A 130 -14.07 5.62 -8.91
CA GLU A 130 -15.33 5.04 -8.46
C GLU A 130 -15.27 4.69 -6.98
N LEU A 131 -14.12 4.21 -6.50
CA LEU A 131 -13.91 3.96 -5.08
C LEU A 131 -13.93 5.25 -4.26
N VAL A 132 -13.29 6.33 -4.75
CA VAL A 132 -13.37 7.65 -4.12
C VAL A 132 -14.83 8.12 -4.02
N ASP A 133 -15.62 7.94 -5.08
CA ASP A 133 -17.04 8.33 -5.09
C ASP A 133 -17.89 7.50 -4.11
N ILE A 134 -17.62 6.19 -3.99
CA ILE A 134 -18.27 5.32 -2.97
C ILE A 134 -18.02 5.87 -1.56
N TYR A 135 -16.80 6.25 -1.24
CA TYR A 135 -16.48 6.85 0.06
C TYR A 135 -17.10 8.24 0.23
N LYS A 136 -17.15 9.06 -0.83
CA LYS A 136 -17.80 10.39 -0.78
C LYS A 136 -19.28 10.30 -0.44
N GLU A 137 -19.99 9.24 -0.90
CA GLU A 137 -21.37 9.01 -0.52
C GLU A 137 -21.50 8.91 1.01
N GLN A 138 -20.72 8.05 1.66
CA GLN A 138 -20.76 7.86 3.12
C GLN A 138 -20.30 9.12 3.87
N VAL A 139 -19.20 9.77 3.40
CA VAL A 139 -18.66 10.99 4.00
C VAL A 139 -19.71 12.10 3.99
N THR A 140 -20.36 12.33 2.86
CA THR A 140 -21.39 13.37 2.72
C THR A 140 -22.54 13.14 3.70
N LEU A 141 -23.03 11.92 3.82
CA LEU A 141 -24.09 11.56 4.73
C LEU A 141 -23.67 11.74 6.21
N SER A 142 -22.43 11.40 6.54
CA SER A 142 -21.88 11.55 7.90
C SER A 142 -21.71 13.04 8.28
N VAL A 143 -21.26 13.88 7.33
CA VAL A 143 -21.18 15.33 7.51
C VAL A 143 -22.57 15.93 7.72
N GLU A 144 -23.57 15.53 6.90
CA GLU A 144 -24.97 15.96 7.08
C GLU A 144 -25.53 15.55 8.45
N ALA A 145 -25.14 14.39 8.97
CA ALA A 145 -25.52 13.90 10.29
C ALA A 145 -24.76 14.60 11.43
N GLY A 146 -23.69 15.34 11.11
CA GLY A 146 -22.97 16.25 12.02
C GLY A 146 -21.94 15.55 12.87
N VAL A 147 -21.07 14.72 12.29
CA VAL A 147 -19.86 14.21 12.93
C VAL A 147 -18.83 15.32 13.16
N ASP A 148 -17.96 15.17 14.15
CA ASP A 148 -16.90 16.14 14.49
C ASP A 148 -15.60 15.91 13.72
N GLY A 149 -15.42 14.71 13.17
CA GLY A 149 -14.27 14.27 12.39
C GLY A 149 -14.50 12.89 11.82
N PHE A 150 -13.48 12.34 11.19
CA PHE A 150 -13.49 10.99 10.62
C PHE A 150 -12.36 10.13 11.16
N VAL A 151 -12.64 8.85 11.32
CA VAL A 151 -11.64 7.81 11.42
C VAL A 151 -11.77 6.88 10.21
N ILE A 152 -10.65 6.59 9.57
CA ILE A 152 -10.50 5.61 8.51
C ILE A 152 -9.65 4.50 9.13
N GLU A 153 -10.28 3.38 9.51
CA GLU A 153 -9.59 2.36 10.30
C GLU A 153 -9.57 0.98 9.66
N THR A 154 -8.66 0.14 10.15
CA THR A 154 -8.51 -1.26 9.73
C THR A 154 -8.16 -1.39 8.25
N MET A 155 -7.40 -0.43 7.72
CA MET A 155 -7.01 -0.41 6.31
C MET A 155 -5.81 -1.32 6.07
N MET A 156 -5.90 -2.22 5.09
CA MET A 156 -4.82 -3.11 4.66
C MET A 156 -4.18 -2.66 3.35
N SER A 157 -4.90 -1.88 2.54
CA SER A 157 -4.41 -1.26 1.30
C SER A 157 -4.17 0.22 1.50
N LEU A 158 -2.94 0.67 1.24
CA LEU A 158 -2.60 2.10 1.29
C LEU A 158 -3.35 2.87 0.20
N GLN A 159 -3.56 2.26 -0.97
CA GLN A 159 -4.27 2.88 -2.07
C GLN A 159 -5.75 3.11 -1.72
N GLU A 160 -6.40 2.14 -1.05
CA GLU A 160 -7.77 2.29 -0.58
C GLU A 160 -7.87 3.35 0.54
N ALA A 161 -6.90 3.36 1.48
CA ALA A 161 -6.82 4.40 2.51
C ALA A 161 -6.69 5.80 1.89
N ARG A 162 -5.88 5.97 0.82
CA ARG A 162 -5.76 7.21 0.07
C ARG A 162 -7.09 7.64 -0.57
N ALA A 163 -7.83 6.69 -1.15
CA ALA A 163 -9.15 6.96 -1.74
C ALA A 163 -10.13 7.50 -0.68
N ALA A 164 -10.18 6.88 0.50
CA ALA A 164 -11.01 7.34 1.62
C ALA A 164 -10.56 8.73 2.14
N VAL A 165 -9.25 8.97 2.27
CA VAL A 165 -8.71 10.29 2.65
C VAL A 165 -9.10 11.36 1.63
N LEU A 166 -8.94 11.09 0.33
CA LEU A 166 -9.35 12.03 -0.72
C LEU A 166 -10.86 12.31 -0.66
N ALA A 167 -11.68 11.29 -0.44
CA ALA A 167 -13.12 11.46 -0.29
C ALA A 167 -13.47 12.43 0.84
N VAL A 168 -12.82 12.33 2.00
CA VAL A 168 -13.03 13.27 3.11
C VAL A 168 -12.50 14.66 2.77
N LYS A 169 -11.24 14.77 2.31
CA LYS A 169 -10.59 16.08 2.04
C LYS A 169 -11.23 16.85 0.88
N GLU A 170 -11.84 16.17 -0.08
CA GLU A 170 -12.59 16.80 -1.17
C GLU A 170 -14.02 17.17 -0.78
N SER A 171 -14.57 16.60 0.30
CA SER A 171 -15.94 16.84 0.77
C SER A 171 -16.04 17.83 1.91
N CYS A 172 -15.03 17.91 2.80
CA CYS A 172 -15.07 18.77 3.98
C CYS A 172 -13.67 19.07 4.55
N ASP A 173 -13.60 19.98 5.53
CA ASP A 173 -12.37 20.30 6.30
C ASP A 173 -12.43 19.73 7.74
N LEU A 174 -13.08 18.58 7.92
CA LEU A 174 -13.09 17.92 9.23
C LEU A 174 -11.76 17.21 9.50
N PRO A 175 -11.35 17.05 10.77
CA PRO A 175 -10.20 16.24 11.14
C PRO A 175 -10.34 14.80 10.66
N VAL A 176 -9.21 14.21 10.22
CA VAL A 176 -9.15 12.85 9.70
C VAL A 176 -8.05 12.07 10.40
N PHE A 177 -8.42 10.96 11.01
CA PHE A 177 -7.51 9.99 11.61
C PHE A 177 -7.46 8.75 10.73
N VAL A 178 -6.27 8.18 10.51
CA VAL A 178 -6.13 6.97 9.70
C VAL A 178 -5.32 5.92 10.44
N THR A 179 -5.83 4.70 10.48
CA THR A 179 -5.08 3.55 11.01
C THR A 179 -5.03 2.42 9.99
N MET A 180 -3.83 1.86 9.84
CA MET A 180 -3.56 0.70 9.02
C MET A 180 -3.43 -0.55 9.89
N THR A 181 -3.74 -1.71 9.31
CA THR A 181 -3.55 -2.99 9.98
C THR A 181 -2.33 -3.70 9.41
N PHE A 182 -1.35 -3.95 10.26
CA PHE A 182 -0.10 -4.64 9.90
C PHE A 182 -0.13 -6.07 10.42
N GLN A 183 0.42 -7.00 9.65
CA GLN A 183 0.61 -8.39 10.05
C GLN A 183 1.79 -8.53 11.04
N GLU A 184 2.06 -9.73 11.55
CA GLU A 184 3.16 -9.97 12.49
C GLU A 184 4.54 -9.64 11.93
N ASP A 185 4.72 -9.68 10.61
CA ASP A 185 5.94 -9.28 9.93
C ASP A 185 6.14 -7.75 9.85
N GLY A 186 5.21 -6.98 10.40
CA GLY A 186 5.26 -5.51 10.39
C GLY A 186 4.85 -4.87 9.08
N ARG A 187 4.19 -5.60 8.15
CA ARG A 187 3.70 -5.06 6.88
C ARG A 187 2.20 -5.32 6.72
N THR A 188 1.55 -4.51 5.91
CA THR A 188 0.15 -4.78 5.52
C THR A 188 0.11 -5.96 4.52
N LEU A 189 -1.09 -6.47 4.24
CA LEU A 189 -1.28 -7.52 3.22
C LEU A 189 -0.72 -7.13 1.84
N TYR A 190 -0.70 -5.84 1.51
CA TYR A 190 -0.15 -5.29 0.26
C TYR A 190 1.34 -4.93 0.34
N GLY A 191 1.99 -5.22 1.47
CA GLY A 191 3.42 -5.01 1.68
C GLY A 191 3.80 -3.61 2.18
N THR A 192 2.84 -2.75 2.47
CA THR A 192 3.09 -1.39 2.99
C THR A 192 3.75 -1.46 4.37
N SER A 193 4.87 -0.76 4.54
CA SER A 193 5.52 -0.63 5.84
C SER A 193 4.88 0.48 6.71
N PRO A 194 5.03 0.44 8.04
CA PRO A 194 4.53 1.49 8.93
C PRO A 194 5.06 2.88 8.58
N GLU A 195 6.33 2.98 8.21
CA GLU A 195 6.98 4.22 7.79
C GLU A 195 6.33 4.79 6.52
N THR A 196 6.09 3.92 5.54
CA THR A 196 5.46 4.31 4.28
C THR A 196 4.05 4.84 4.51
N ALA A 197 3.24 4.13 5.30
CA ALA A 197 1.90 4.56 5.67
C ALA A 197 1.93 5.93 6.37
N MET A 198 2.85 6.12 7.35
CA MET A 198 3.02 7.40 8.04
C MET A 198 3.35 8.52 7.05
N VAL A 199 4.36 8.33 6.20
CA VAL A 199 4.81 9.35 5.25
C VAL A 199 3.69 9.72 4.28
N VAL A 200 3.07 8.75 3.61
CA VAL A 200 2.07 9.03 2.57
C VAL A 200 0.84 9.73 3.15
N LEU A 201 0.28 9.19 4.22
CA LEU A 201 -0.99 9.68 4.76
C LEU A 201 -0.86 11.07 5.42
N GLN A 202 0.21 11.30 6.20
CA GLN A 202 0.40 12.63 6.81
C GLN A 202 0.62 13.73 5.79
N GLU A 203 1.35 13.45 4.68
CA GLU A 203 1.60 14.43 3.63
C GLU A 203 0.32 14.77 2.84
N MET A 204 -0.66 13.88 2.80
CA MET A 204 -2.01 14.17 2.30
C MET A 204 -2.85 15.02 3.27
N GLY A 205 -2.28 15.45 4.40
CA GLY A 205 -2.92 16.33 5.37
C GLY A 205 -3.85 15.61 6.34
N VAL A 206 -3.62 14.35 6.64
CA VAL A 206 -4.28 13.61 7.71
C VAL A 206 -3.79 14.13 9.06
N ASP A 207 -4.68 14.22 10.05
CA ASP A 207 -4.40 14.85 11.35
C ASP A 207 -3.75 13.89 12.35
N ALA A 208 -3.93 12.58 12.19
CA ALA A 208 -3.24 11.55 12.97
C ALA A 208 -3.17 10.24 12.18
N VAL A 209 -2.05 9.51 12.27
CA VAL A 209 -1.81 8.25 11.53
C VAL A 209 -1.33 7.18 12.50
N GLY A 210 -1.73 5.92 12.27
CA GLY A 210 -1.25 4.86 13.16
C GLY A 210 -1.68 3.47 12.81
N ILE A 211 -1.88 2.66 13.85
CA ILE A 211 -2.05 1.21 13.77
C ILE A 211 -3.27 0.79 14.58
N ASN A 212 -4.08 -0.11 14.04
CA ASN A 212 -5.14 -0.75 14.82
C ASN A 212 -5.27 -2.24 14.49
N CYS A 213 -6.02 -2.95 15.32
CA CYS A 213 -6.38 -4.35 15.16
C CYS A 213 -5.18 -5.32 15.09
N SER A 214 -5.28 -6.42 14.33
CA SER A 214 -4.25 -7.44 14.07
C SER A 214 -3.73 -8.13 15.33
N THR A 215 -2.78 -7.50 16.03
CA THR A 215 -2.06 -8.11 17.15
C THR A 215 -2.32 -7.40 18.47
N GLY A 216 -1.86 -7.98 19.57
CA GLY A 216 -1.85 -7.30 20.86
C GLY A 216 -0.80 -6.18 20.94
N PRO A 217 -0.90 -5.31 21.98
CA PRO A 217 -0.10 -4.08 22.06
C PRO A 217 1.41 -4.32 22.10
N ASP A 218 1.88 -5.43 22.69
CA ASP A 218 3.32 -5.71 22.79
C ASP A 218 4.00 -5.92 21.44
N LYS A 219 3.26 -6.38 20.42
CA LYS A 219 3.76 -6.60 19.06
C LYS A 219 3.86 -5.30 18.22
N MET A 220 3.24 -4.20 18.67
CA MET A 220 3.16 -2.95 17.91
C MET A 220 4.28 -1.95 18.26
N VAL A 221 5.09 -2.20 19.28
CA VAL A 221 6.09 -1.25 19.80
C VAL A 221 7.09 -0.82 18.72
N ASP A 222 7.61 -1.76 17.96
CA ASP A 222 8.62 -1.46 16.94
C ASP A 222 8.02 -0.73 15.74
N ALA A 223 6.81 -1.07 15.33
CA ALA A 223 6.08 -0.34 14.29
C ALA A 223 5.80 1.11 14.71
N VAL A 224 5.43 1.35 15.98
CA VAL A 224 5.25 2.71 16.51
C VAL A 224 6.56 3.51 16.48
N LYS A 225 7.68 2.90 16.87
CA LYS A 225 9.01 3.54 16.79
C LYS A 225 9.39 3.90 15.35
N SER A 226 9.16 2.98 14.42
CA SER A 226 9.37 3.19 13.00
C SER A 226 8.56 4.37 12.45
N MET A 227 7.25 4.39 12.72
CA MET A 227 6.38 5.51 12.36
C MET A 227 6.84 6.84 12.98
N LYS A 228 7.21 6.80 14.27
CA LYS A 228 7.65 7.98 15.02
C LYS A 228 8.86 8.68 14.41
N ARG A 229 9.77 7.93 13.80
CA ARG A 229 10.93 8.49 13.10
C ARG A 229 10.55 9.48 11.99
N TYR A 230 9.44 9.22 11.30
CA TYR A 230 8.96 10.04 10.18
C TYR A 230 7.76 10.92 10.54
N ALA A 231 7.24 10.82 11.76
CA ALA A 231 5.99 11.47 12.14
C ALA A 231 6.07 12.99 12.15
N LYS A 232 5.13 13.64 11.47
CA LYS A 232 4.81 15.07 11.54
C LYS A 232 3.44 15.30 12.21
N VAL A 233 2.68 14.23 12.43
CA VAL A 233 1.36 14.21 13.09
C VAL A 233 1.36 13.18 14.22
N PRO A 234 0.42 13.26 15.20
CA PRO A 234 0.26 12.29 16.27
C PRO A 234 0.18 10.84 15.77
N VAL A 235 0.74 9.91 16.54
CA VAL A 235 0.68 8.47 16.27
C VAL A 235 -0.49 7.86 17.03
N ILE A 236 -1.37 7.15 16.31
CA ILE A 236 -2.54 6.43 16.85
C ILE A 236 -2.19 4.98 17.10
N VAL A 237 -2.67 4.41 18.22
CA VAL A 237 -2.64 2.97 18.47
C VAL A 237 -3.94 2.49 19.09
N LYS A 238 -4.60 1.54 18.42
CA LYS A 238 -5.80 0.83 18.89
C LYS A 238 -5.62 -0.69 18.75
N PRO A 239 -4.84 -1.36 19.62
CA PRO A 239 -4.61 -2.80 19.53
C PRO A 239 -5.81 -3.61 20.03
N ASN A 240 -5.81 -4.89 19.68
CA ASN A 240 -6.69 -5.88 20.31
C ASN A 240 -6.30 -6.13 21.77
N ALA A 241 -7.21 -6.67 22.57
CA ALA A 241 -6.93 -7.13 23.94
C ALA A 241 -6.21 -8.50 23.94
N GLY A 242 -5.05 -8.56 23.28
CA GLY A 242 -4.32 -9.81 23.03
C GLY A 242 -4.71 -10.46 21.70
N LEU A 243 -4.37 -11.74 21.54
CA LEU A 243 -4.74 -12.52 20.35
C LEU A 243 -6.11 -13.18 20.58
N PRO A 244 -6.93 -13.32 19.53
CA PRO A 244 -8.17 -14.06 19.64
C PRO A 244 -7.90 -15.54 19.90
N ALA A 245 -8.58 -16.12 20.88
CA ALA A 245 -8.62 -17.52 21.15
C ALA A 245 -10.08 -17.99 21.16
N LEU A 246 -10.31 -19.22 20.73
CA LEU A 246 -11.64 -19.80 20.75
C LEU A 246 -11.80 -20.59 22.06
N VAL A 247 -12.75 -20.23 22.90
CA VAL A 247 -13.09 -20.93 24.11
C VAL A 247 -14.58 -21.22 24.14
N ASP A 248 -14.96 -22.50 24.21
CA ASP A 248 -16.36 -22.94 24.23
C ASP A 248 -17.22 -22.41 23.04
N GLY A 249 -16.59 -22.18 21.89
CA GLY A 249 -17.28 -21.67 20.70
C GLY A 249 -17.42 -20.15 20.64
N GLU A 250 -16.87 -19.42 21.59
CA GLU A 250 -16.86 -17.94 21.60
C GLU A 250 -15.44 -17.42 21.40
N THR A 251 -15.32 -16.34 20.64
CA THR A 251 -14.03 -15.65 20.49
C THR A 251 -13.72 -14.87 21.75
N VAL A 252 -12.69 -15.30 22.46
CA VAL A 252 -12.21 -14.68 23.69
C VAL A 252 -10.84 -14.06 23.45
N TYR A 253 -10.59 -12.94 24.09
CA TYR A 253 -9.30 -12.26 24.09
C TYR A 253 -8.66 -12.44 25.45
N ASP A 254 -7.38 -12.81 25.48
CA ASP A 254 -6.66 -13.29 26.66
C ASP A 254 -6.09 -12.19 27.56
N MET A 255 -6.02 -10.94 27.06
CA MET A 255 -5.41 -9.83 27.78
C MET A 255 -6.46 -9.07 28.61
N GLY A 256 -6.31 -9.10 29.94
CA GLY A 256 -7.17 -8.33 30.83
C GLY A 256 -6.84 -6.84 30.89
N PRO A 257 -7.75 -6.01 31.50
CA PRO A 257 -7.62 -4.55 31.54
C PRO A 257 -6.30 -4.01 32.10
N ASP A 258 -5.80 -4.57 33.20
CA ASP A 258 -4.54 -4.14 33.82
C ASP A 258 -3.31 -4.49 32.99
N GLU A 259 -3.32 -5.63 32.35
CA GLU A 259 -2.23 -6.05 31.45
C GLU A 259 -2.21 -5.23 30.19
N PHE A 260 -3.37 -5.01 29.60
CA PHE A 260 -3.54 -4.10 28.47
C PHE A 260 -3.02 -2.70 28.78
N ALA A 261 -3.42 -2.10 29.88
CA ALA A 261 -2.98 -0.77 30.29
C ALA A 261 -1.45 -0.69 30.45
N ARG A 262 -0.81 -1.72 31.04
CA ARG A 262 0.67 -1.78 31.15
C ARG A 262 1.36 -1.85 29.78
N ALA A 263 0.80 -2.63 28.86
CA ALA A 263 1.34 -2.73 27.51
C ALA A 263 1.13 -1.44 26.71
N MET A 264 -0.04 -0.79 26.82
CA MET A 264 -0.32 0.50 26.22
C MET A 264 0.60 1.61 26.72
N LYS A 265 1.05 1.56 27.97
CA LYS A 265 2.05 2.50 28.50
C LYS A 265 3.37 2.42 27.74
N LYS A 266 3.82 1.21 27.34
CA LYS A 266 5.03 1.04 26.50
C LYS A 266 4.85 1.68 25.10
N LEU A 267 3.64 1.59 24.54
CA LEU A 267 3.33 2.22 23.25
C LEU A 267 3.33 3.76 23.35
N ALA A 268 2.81 4.30 24.45
CA ALA A 268 2.90 5.73 24.73
C ALA A 268 4.36 6.19 24.92
N GLU A 269 5.19 5.38 25.61
CA GLU A 269 6.64 5.62 25.74
C GLU A 269 7.37 5.57 24.37
N ALA A 270 6.93 4.68 23.47
CA ALA A 270 7.43 4.60 22.10
C ALA A 270 7.03 5.80 21.23
N GLY A 271 6.02 6.58 21.65
CA GLY A 271 5.63 7.83 20.98
C GLY A 271 4.19 7.91 20.47
N ALA A 272 3.34 6.93 20.80
CA ALA A 272 1.91 7.03 20.54
C ALA A 272 1.24 8.03 21.51
N THR A 273 0.40 8.92 21.00
CA THR A 273 -0.28 9.94 21.82
C THR A 273 -1.80 9.90 21.67
N VAL A 274 -2.31 9.23 20.64
CA VAL A 274 -3.74 8.95 20.46
C VAL A 274 -3.94 7.46 20.69
N LEU A 275 -4.67 7.08 21.72
CA LEU A 275 -4.69 5.72 22.24
C LEU A 275 -6.14 5.24 22.45
N GLY A 276 -6.39 3.97 22.14
CA GLY A 276 -7.70 3.34 22.32
C GLY A 276 -7.57 1.83 22.31
N GLY A 277 -8.68 1.15 22.10
CA GLY A 277 -8.71 -0.29 21.98
C GLY A 277 -9.46 -0.76 20.74
N CYS A 278 -9.12 -1.93 20.21
CA CYS A 278 -9.84 -2.61 19.14
C CYS A 278 -10.47 -3.91 19.70
N CYS A 279 -10.58 -4.95 18.92
CA CYS A 279 -11.29 -6.17 19.30
C CYS A 279 -10.93 -6.70 20.69
N GLY A 280 -11.95 -7.20 21.42
CA GLY A 280 -11.82 -7.71 22.78
C GLY A 280 -11.78 -6.67 23.90
N THR A 281 -11.48 -5.40 23.59
CA THR A 281 -11.43 -4.35 24.63
C THR A 281 -12.83 -3.96 25.12
N THR A 282 -12.93 -3.61 26.39
CA THR A 282 -14.16 -3.19 27.07
C THR A 282 -13.98 -1.81 27.71
N PRO A 283 -15.04 -1.18 28.25
CA PRO A 283 -14.90 0.05 28.99
C PRO A 283 -13.90 -0.01 30.15
N GLU A 284 -13.74 -1.16 30.77
CA GLU A 284 -12.76 -1.35 31.86
C GLU A 284 -11.31 -1.23 31.32
N HIS A 285 -11.03 -1.73 30.10
CA HIS A 285 -9.72 -1.58 29.46
C HIS A 285 -9.38 -0.10 29.24
N ILE A 286 -10.35 0.68 28.77
CA ILE A 286 -10.18 2.12 28.55
C ILE A 286 -10.01 2.88 29.88
N CYS A 287 -10.76 2.48 30.91
CA CYS A 287 -10.61 3.04 32.26
C CYS A 287 -9.19 2.80 32.81
N CYS A 288 -8.71 1.56 32.76
CA CYS A 288 -7.36 1.22 33.22
C CYS A 288 -6.27 1.93 32.38
N LEU A 289 -6.47 2.06 31.07
CA LEU A 289 -5.59 2.82 30.19
C LEU A 289 -5.51 4.30 30.63
N LYS A 290 -6.66 4.95 30.82
CA LYS A 290 -6.72 6.36 31.24
C LYS A 290 -6.00 6.59 32.58
N GLU A 291 -6.21 5.68 33.57
CA GLU A 291 -5.53 5.75 34.87
C GLU A 291 -4.01 5.56 34.73
N ALA A 292 -3.55 4.59 33.91
CA ALA A 292 -2.13 4.33 33.70
C ALA A 292 -1.40 5.51 33.05
N LEU A 293 -2.08 6.29 32.20
CA LEU A 293 -1.52 7.46 31.54
C LEU A 293 -1.43 8.70 32.44
N LYS A 294 -2.16 8.77 33.55
CA LYS A 294 -2.04 9.89 34.51
C LYS A 294 -0.64 10.04 35.10
N GLU A 295 0.07 8.92 35.23
CA GLU A 295 1.43 8.91 35.75
C GLU A 295 2.50 9.15 34.66
N GLN A 296 2.08 9.23 33.41
CA GLN A 296 2.99 9.38 32.27
C GLN A 296 3.04 10.83 31.79
N MET A 297 4.26 11.34 31.61
CA MET A 297 4.44 12.68 31.08
C MET A 297 4.14 12.68 29.57
N PHE A 298 3.18 13.48 29.17
CA PHE A 298 2.94 13.77 27.77
C PHE A 298 4.16 14.46 27.13
N LYS A 299 4.57 13.99 25.97
CA LYS A 299 5.65 14.59 25.19
C LYS A 299 5.08 15.09 23.87
N PRO A 300 5.04 16.43 23.66
CA PRO A 300 4.61 16.97 22.38
C PRO A 300 5.42 16.39 21.21
N LEU A 301 4.76 16.20 20.10
CA LEU A 301 5.41 15.73 18.89
C LEU A 301 6.42 16.78 18.40
N VAL A 302 7.65 16.34 18.18
CA VAL A 302 8.62 17.11 17.40
C VAL A 302 8.54 16.60 15.97
N PRO A 303 8.03 17.42 15.02
CA PRO A 303 7.88 16.96 13.63
C PRO A 303 9.19 16.52 13.00
N ALA A 304 9.17 15.39 12.33
CA ALA A 304 10.32 14.90 11.59
C ALA A 304 10.70 15.86 10.44
N ARG A 305 12.00 15.95 10.15
CA ARG A 305 12.55 16.81 9.10
C ARG A 305 13.14 15.99 7.93
N GLU A 306 12.63 14.80 7.74
CA GLU A 306 13.06 13.92 6.67
C GLU A 306 12.47 14.35 5.33
N ARG A 307 13.29 14.29 4.26
CA ARG A 307 12.84 14.41 2.87
C ARG A 307 12.67 13.03 2.33
N THR A 308 11.46 12.68 1.94
CA THR A 308 11.13 11.31 1.58
C THR A 308 10.25 11.24 0.34
N LEU A 309 10.60 10.34 -0.56
CA LEU A 309 9.70 9.80 -1.58
C LEU A 309 9.33 8.38 -1.18
N THR A 310 8.23 7.86 -1.68
CA THR A 310 7.82 6.48 -1.37
C THR A 310 7.24 5.77 -2.59
N THR A 311 7.41 4.45 -2.61
CA THR A 311 6.50 3.55 -3.32
C THR A 311 5.28 3.28 -2.44
N GLU A 312 4.44 2.31 -2.78
CA GLU A 312 3.40 1.80 -1.88
C GLU A 312 3.99 1.08 -0.65
N ARG A 313 5.23 0.56 -0.77
CA ARG A 313 5.81 -0.39 0.18
C ARG A 313 6.98 0.16 0.98
N ASN A 314 7.79 1.02 0.38
CA ASN A 314 9.07 1.46 0.95
C ASN A 314 9.27 2.97 0.86
N VAL A 315 10.08 3.48 1.81
CA VAL A 315 10.51 4.89 1.88
C VAL A 315 11.89 5.04 1.27
N THR A 316 12.09 6.07 0.44
CA THR A 316 13.38 6.53 -0.06
C THR A 316 13.69 7.89 0.54
N SER A 317 14.65 7.96 1.44
CA SER A 317 15.09 9.21 2.08
C SER A 317 16.10 9.96 1.21
N ILE A 318 15.99 11.28 1.19
CA ILE A 318 16.86 12.22 0.51
C ILE A 318 17.48 13.13 1.56
N SER A 319 18.76 12.89 1.92
CA SER A 319 19.48 13.70 2.90
C SER A 319 20.41 14.70 2.20
N LEU A 320 20.55 15.91 2.75
CA LEU A 320 21.46 16.93 2.23
C LEU A 320 22.93 16.50 2.35
N ASP A 321 23.25 15.75 3.42
CA ASP A 321 24.58 15.22 3.70
C ASP A 321 24.69 13.71 3.43
N GLY A 322 23.61 13.09 2.96
CA GLY A 322 23.58 11.68 2.63
C GLY A 322 24.21 11.35 1.28
N THR A 323 24.17 10.06 0.94
CA THR A 323 24.69 9.57 -0.32
C THR A 323 23.88 10.08 -1.52
N PHE A 324 24.59 10.32 -2.61
CA PHE A 324 24.02 10.81 -3.87
C PHE A 324 23.00 9.81 -4.46
N THR A 325 21.93 10.34 -5.06
CA THR A 325 20.84 9.55 -5.62
C THR A 325 20.72 9.76 -7.14
N ILE A 326 20.71 8.67 -7.90
CA ILE A 326 20.47 8.71 -9.35
C ILE A 326 18.97 8.60 -9.61
N VAL A 327 18.44 9.57 -10.39
CA VAL A 327 17.10 9.56 -10.97
C VAL A 327 17.24 9.07 -12.41
N GLY A 328 16.66 7.92 -12.73
CA GLY A 328 16.83 7.28 -14.03
C GLY A 328 16.09 8.04 -15.16
N GLU A 329 16.80 8.44 -16.21
CA GLU A 329 16.29 9.30 -17.32
C GLU A 329 15.74 8.53 -18.52
N ARG A 330 15.76 7.20 -18.54
CA ARG A 330 15.56 6.44 -19.78
C ARG A 330 14.10 6.33 -20.23
N ILE A 331 13.14 6.47 -19.31
CA ILE A 331 11.70 6.41 -19.63
C ILE A 331 11.25 7.78 -20.17
N ASN A 332 11.69 8.07 -21.37
CA ASN A 332 11.36 9.31 -22.08
C ASN A 332 11.40 9.01 -23.59
N PRO A 333 10.33 9.23 -24.35
CA PRO A 333 10.25 8.91 -25.77
C PRO A 333 11.08 9.81 -26.68
N THR A 334 11.63 10.91 -26.18
CA THR A 334 12.41 11.87 -26.96
C THR A 334 13.62 11.19 -27.61
N GLY A 335 13.65 11.17 -28.94
CA GLY A 335 14.74 10.59 -29.73
C GLY A 335 14.75 9.05 -29.79
N LYS A 336 13.81 8.33 -29.15
CA LYS A 336 13.77 6.87 -29.08
C LYS A 336 12.66 6.28 -29.96
N LYS A 337 12.95 6.02 -31.23
CA LYS A 337 11.94 5.57 -32.24
C LYS A 337 11.23 4.26 -31.84
N ALA A 338 11.93 3.29 -31.26
CA ALA A 338 11.33 2.04 -30.84
C ALA A 338 10.31 2.23 -29.70
N LEU A 339 10.65 3.04 -28.70
CA LEU A 339 9.74 3.40 -27.61
C LEU A 339 8.53 4.17 -28.14
N GLN A 340 8.75 5.17 -29.03
CA GLN A 340 7.66 5.93 -29.65
C GLN A 340 6.67 5.03 -30.40
N GLU A 341 7.17 4.00 -31.09
CA GLU A 341 6.31 3.09 -31.84
C GLU A 341 5.46 2.22 -30.93
N GLN A 342 6.04 1.67 -29.85
CA GLN A 342 5.27 0.91 -28.85
C GLN A 342 4.21 1.78 -28.17
N LEU A 343 4.56 3.00 -27.76
CA LEU A 343 3.60 3.91 -27.13
C LEU A 343 2.42 4.25 -28.06
N ARG A 344 2.63 4.38 -29.40
CA ARG A 344 1.53 4.55 -30.36
C ARG A 344 0.61 3.34 -30.45
N GLN A 345 1.13 2.16 -30.16
CA GLN A 345 0.38 0.90 -30.13
C GLN A 345 -0.24 0.64 -28.75
N GLY A 346 -0.04 1.55 -27.77
CA GLY A 346 -0.53 1.39 -26.41
C GLY A 346 0.24 0.37 -25.58
N GLN A 347 1.46 -0.02 -26.03
CA GLN A 347 2.30 -1.03 -25.38
C GLN A 347 3.36 -0.39 -24.47
N LEU A 348 3.65 -1.01 -23.31
CA LEU A 348 4.56 -0.52 -22.30
C LEU A 348 5.76 -1.46 -22.02
N ASP A 349 5.93 -2.53 -22.79
CA ASP A 349 7.01 -3.50 -22.56
C ASP A 349 8.40 -2.86 -22.45
N LEU A 350 8.75 -1.95 -23.37
CA LEU A 350 10.03 -1.24 -23.30
C LEU A 350 10.11 -0.27 -22.10
N VAL A 351 8.98 0.29 -21.65
CA VAL A 351 8.95 1.11 -20.44
C VAL A 351 9.32 0.28 -19.23
N VAL A 352 8.70 -0.89 -19.10
CA VAL A 352 8.99 -1.87 -18.03
C VAL A 352 10.44 -2.34 -18.09
N GLU A 353 10.93 -2.76 -19.26
CA GLU A 353 12.31 -3.20 -19.44
C GLU A 353 13.32 -2.11 -19.08
N MET A 354 13.07 -0.88 -19.51
CA MET A 354 13.93 0.27 -19.14
C MET A 354 13.86 0.57 -17.65
N ALA A 355 12.73 0.41 -17.00
CA ALA A 355 12.58 0.61 -15.57
C ALA A 355 13.39 -0.43 -14.78
N GLU A 356 13.19 -1.72 -15.09
CA GLU A 356 13.91 -2.83 -14.47
C GLU A 356 15.44 -2.66 -14.62
N GLU A 357 15.91 -2.38 -15.85
CA GLU A 357 17.35 -2.16 -16.12
C GLU A 357 17.90 -0.98 -15.31
N GLN A 358 17.18 0.14 -15.24
CA GLN A 358 17.64 1.31 -14.49
C GLN A 358 17.74 1.04 -12.99
N VAL A 359 16.77 0.32 -12.42
CA VAL A 359 16.77 -0.08 -11.00
C VAL A 359 17.95 -1.03 -10.72
N GLU A 360 18.15 -2.03 -11.58
CA GLU A 360 19.27 -2.99 -11.47
C GLU A 360 20.64 -2.27 -11.51
N LYS A 361 20.74 -1.21 -12.31
CA LYS A 361 21.95 -0.40 -12.45
C LYS A 361 22.10 0.72 -11.40
N GLY A 362 21.23 0.75 -10.38
CA GLY A 362 21.34 1.65 -9.24
C GLY A 362 20.52 2.94 -9.34
N GLY A 363 19.59 3.04 -10.27
CA GLY A 363 18.56 4.07 -10.26
C GLY A 363 17.64 3.88 -9.05
N ARG A 364 17.52 4.91 -8.21
CA ARG A 364 16.73 4.87 -6.97
C ARG A 364 15.41 5.63 -7.07
N ILE A 365 15.23 6.39 -8.11
CA ILE A 365 14.02 7.09 -8.51
C ILE A 365 13.94 6.95 -10.02
N LEU A 366 12.75 6.81 -10.60
CA LEU A 366 12.57 6.77 -12.06
C LEU A 366 11.83 8.01 -12.53
N ASP A 367 12.43 8.75 -13.43
CA ASP A 367 11.77 9.85 -14.13
C ASP A 367 10.95 9.30 -15.29
N VAL A 368 9.65 9.55 -15.27
CA VAL A 368 8.68 8.99 -16.22
C VAL A 368 8.07 10.10 -17.04
N ASN A 369 8.39 10.11 -18.32
CA ASN A 369 7.87 11.04 -19.31
C ASN A 369 7.20 10.27 -20.46
N MET A 370 5.94 10.62 -20.79
CA MET A 370 5.16 10.02 -21.89
C MET A 370 4.87 11.04 -22.99
N GLY A 371 5.47 12.25 -22.94
CA GLY A 371 5.21 13.36 -23.84
C GLY A 371 5.71 13.10 -25.26
N MET A 372 4.80 12.81 -26.18
CA MET A 372 5.09 12.73 -27.61
C MET A 372 3.84 13.01 -28.47
N ASN A 373 4.07 13.37 -29.73
CA ASN A 373 2.98 13.57 -30.68
C ASN A 373 2.34 12.23 -31.11
N GLY A 374 1.00 12.26 -31.22
CA GLY A 374 0.24 11.13 -31.79
C GLY A 374 -0.24 10.10 -30.78
N ILE A 375 -0.21 10.41 -29.50
CA ILE A 375 -0.82 9.63 -28.41
C ILE A 375 -1.60 10.54 -27.45
N ASP A 376 -2.47 9.98 -26.66
CA ASP A 376 -3.00 10.63 -25.45
C ASP A 376 -1.98 10.46 -24.30
N GLU A 377 -1.27 11.55 -23.98
CA GLU A 377 -0.23 11.53 -22.94
C GLU A 377 -0.80 11.16 -21.57
N LYS A 378 -2.01 11.64 -21.24
CA LYS A 378 -2.67 11.35 -19.97
C LYS A 378 -2.95 9.85 -19.84
N GLU A 379 -3.63 9.28 -20.82
CA GLU A 379 -3.94 7.85 -20.81
C GLU A 379 -2.68 7.00 -20.69
N MET A 380 -1.64 7.34 -21.45
CA MET A 380 -0.38 6.61 -21.45
C MET A 380 0.38 6.77 -20.13
N MET A 381 0.39 7.96 -19.52
CA MET A 381 1.02 8.20 -18.21
C MET A 381 0.32 7.39 -17.12
N LEU A 382 -1.01 7.33 -17.10
CA LEU A 382 -1.76 6.55 -16.13
C LEU A 382 -1.46 5.06 -16.23
N LYS A 383 -1.45 4.52 -17.45
CA LYS A 383 -1.06 3.12 -17.70
C LYS A 383 0.39 2.85 -17.25
N ALA A 384 1.32 3.75 -17.57
CA ALA A 384 2.72 3.61 -17.17
C ALA A 384 2.89 3.63 -15.65
N VAL A 385 2.19 4.54 -14.95
CA VAL A 385 2.21 4.60 -13.48
C VAL A 385 1.68 3.31 -12.87
N GLN A 386 0.56 2.77 -13.36
CA GLN A 386 -0.01 1.50 -12.89
C GLN A 386 0.95 0.34 -13.10
N GLU A 387 1.50 0.21 -14.31
CA GLU A 387 2.44 -0.87 -14.67
C GLU A 387 3.74 -0.81 -13.85
N LEU A 388 4.33 0.38 -13.74
CA LEU A 388 5.58 0.58 -12.99
C LEU A 388 5.41 0.33 -11.48
N THR A 389 4.29 0.72 -10.91
CA THR A 389 3.98 0.47 -9.49
C THR A 389 3.96 -1.03 -9.17
N MET A 390 3.53 -1.85 -10.13
CA MET A 390 3.49 -3.31 -9.98
C MET A 390 4.87 -3.96 -10.21
N THR A 391 5.70 -3.36 -11.07
CA THR A 391 6.92 -3.99 -11.58
C THR A 391 8.16 -3.61 -10.77
N VAL A 392 8.29 -2.33 -10.36
CA VAL A 392 9.48 -1.83 -9.66
C VAL A 392 9.13 -1.28 -8.28
N ASP A 393 10.10 -1.33 -7.37
CA ASP A 393 9.93 -0.83 -5.99
C ASP A 393 10.83 0.37 -5.69
N VAL A 394 10.81 1.35 -6.61
CA VAL A 394 11.46 2.66 -6.48
C VAL A 394 10.46 3.77 -6.78
N PRO A 395 10.53 4.93 -6.10
CA PRO A 395 9.61 6.03 -6.32
C PRO A 395 9.68 6.58 -7.74
N LEU A 396 8.55 7.18 -8.19
CA LEU A 396 8.44 7.81 -9.49
C LEU A 396 8.58 9.34 -9.39
N SER A 397 9.27 9.90 -10.38
CA SER A 397 9.25 11.32 -10.74
C SER A 397 8.32 11.47 -11.93
N ILE A 398 7.23 12.21 -11.77
CA ILE A 398 6.22 12.42 -12.80
C ILE A 398 6.62 13.64 -13.64
N ASP A 399 7.11 13.39 -14.85
CA ASP A 399 7.59 14.40 -15.78
C ASP A 399 6.55 14.67 -16.87
N SER A 400 5.84 15.77 -16.76
CA SER A 400 4.92 16.24 -17.79
C SER A 400 4.83 17.77 -17.84
N SER A 401 4.60 18.28 -19.04
CA SER A 401 4.31 19.70 -19.26
C SER A 401 2.85 20.08 -18.94
N TYR A 402 1.96 19.12 -18.82
CA TYR A 402 0.53 19.32 -18.62
C TYR A 402 0.13 19.09 -17.16
N VAL A 403 -0.46 20.11 -16.54
CA VAL A 403 -0.95 20.08 -15.16
C VAL A 403 -1.92 18.93 -14.93
N GLU A 404 -2.84 18.70 -15.86
CA GLU A 404 -3.84 17.62 -15.78
C GLU A 404 -3.18 16.23 -15.76
N VAL A 405 -2.15 16.02 -16.57
CA VAL A 405 -1.41 14.74 -16.59
C VAL A 405 -0.74 14.48 -15.24
N VAL A 406 -0.07 15.51 -14.70
CA VAL A 406 0.57 15.42 -13.36
C VAL A 406 -0.47 15.13 -12.28
N GLU A 407 -1.58 15.89 -12.25
CA GLU A 407 -2.61 15.70 -11.22
C GLU A 407 -3.21 14.29 -11.26
N GLN A 408 -3.57 13.78 -12.44
CA GLN A 408 -4.17 12.45 -12.57
C GLN A 408 -3.18 11.33 -12.24
N ALA A 409 -1.90 11.48 -12.60
CA ALA A 409 -0.86 10.53 -12.22
C ALA A 409 -0.67 10.48 -10.69
N LEU A 410 -0.59 11.63 -10.01
CA LEU A 410 -0.49 11.70 -8.55
C LEU A 410 -1.72 11.10 -7.85
N ARG A 411 -2.89 11.24 -8.46
CA ARG A 411 -4.15 10.75 -7.91
C ARG A 411 -4.15 9.24 -7.78
N ILE A 412 -3.63 8.53 -8.78
CA ILE A 412 -3.59 7.06 -8.78
C ILE A 412 -2.28 6.48 -8.24
N TYR A 413 -1.20 7.25 -8.14
CA TYR A 413 0.08 6.76 -7.62
C TYR A 413 -0.02 6.46 -6.12
N PRO A 414 0.22 5.23 -5.65
CA PRO A 414 -0.03 4.84 -4.25
C PRO A 414 0.96 5.41 -3.24
N GLY A 415 2.11 5.90 -3.72
CA GLY A 415 3.18 6.46 -2.89
C GLY A 415 3.22 7.98 -2.87
N ARG A 416 4.37 8.51 -2.43
CA ARG A 416 4.71 9.93 -2.47
C ARG A 416 5.68 10.16 -3.63
N ALA A 417 5.18 10.78 -4.72
CA ALA A 417 5.94 11.04 -5.95
C ALA A 417 6.72 12.37 -5.89
N LEU A 418 7.65 12.52 -6.86
CA LEU A 418 8.27 13.78 -7.20
C LEU A 418 7.58 14.37 -8.45
N ILE A 419 7.15 15.63 -8.41
CA ILE A 419 6.68 16.36 -9.59
C ILE A 419 7.89 16.94 -10.32
N ASN A 420 8.05 16.65 -11.58
CA ASN A 420 9.11 17.22 -12.43
C ASN A 420 8.47 17.99 -13.60
N SER A 421 8.40 19.33 -13.58
CA SER A 421 8.85 20.28 -12.60
C SER A 421 7.88 21.47 -12.48
N ILE A 422 8.04 22.30 -11.44
CA ILE A 422 7.31 23.55 -11.26
C ILE A 422 8.24 24.72 -11.56
N SER A 423 7.89 25.55 -12.54
CA SER A 423 8.59 26.78 -12.91
C SER A 423 7.68 28.00 -12.70
N LEU A 424 8.20 29.23 -12.89
CA LEU A 424 7.37 30.45 -12.85
C LEU A 424 6.46 30.63 -14.10
N GLU A 425 6.25 29.59 -14.90
CA GLU A 425 5.18 29.59 -15.92
C GLU A 425 3.83 29.64 -15.18
N THR A 426 3.04 30.69 -15.47
CA THR A 426 1.84 31.06 -14.70
C THR A 426 0.93 29.86 -14.39
N GLU A 427 0.61 29.07 -15.40
CA GLU A 427 -0.29 27.94 -15.22
C GLU A 427 0.28 26.86 -14.31
N LYS A 428 1.54 26.49 -14.47
CA LYS A 428 2.23 25.49 -13.65
C LYS A 428 2.39 26.00 -12.22
N PHE A 429 2.86 27.23 -12.06
CA PHE A 429 3.14 27.82 -10.77
C PHE A 429 1.90 27.93 -9.88
N GLU A 430 0.79 28.43 -10.45
CA GLU A 430 -0.44 28.65 -9.68
C GLU A 430 -1.19 27.34 -9.37
N LYS A 431 -1.09 26.32 -10.22
CA LYS A 431 -1.87 25.08 -10.07
C LYS A 431 -1.10 23.93 -9.41
N LEU A 432 0.19 23.73 -9.75
CA LEU A 432 0.92 22.56 -9.29
C LEU A 432 1.33 22.62 -7.82
N ILE A 433 1.57 23.79 -7.24
CA ILE A 433 1.88 23.91 -5.80
C ILE A 433 0.70 23.46 -4.94
N PRO A 434 -0.55 23.92 -5.17
CA PRO A 434 -1.73 23.37 -4.48
C PRO A 434 -1.93 21.87 -4.74
N ILE A 435 -1.66 21.38 -5.94
CA ILE A 435 -1.75 19.96 -6.30
C ILE A 435 -0.70 19.15 -5.50
N ALA A 436 0.55 19.62 -5.43
CA ALA A 436 1.58 18.99 -4.61
C ALA A 436 1.13 18.87 -3.14
N ARG A 437 0.54 19.95 -2.58
CA ARG A 437 -0.01 19.93 -1.22
C ARG A 437 -1.18 18.95 -1.06
N LYS A 438 -2.08 18.89 -2.03
CA LYS A 438 -3.28 18.02 -2.02
C LYS A 438 -2.91 16.54 -1.96
N TYR A 439 -1.95 16.12 -2.77
CA TYR A 439 -1.52 14.71 -2.87
C TYR A 439 -0.29 14.38 -2.03
N GLY A 440 0.25 15.35 -1.30
CA GLY A 440 1.43 15.17 -0.47
C GLY A 440 2.72 14.93 -1.26
N ALA A 441 2.78 15.33 -2.54
CA ALA A 441 3.94 15.13 -3.39
C ALA A 441 5.08 16.09 -3.07
N MET A 442 6.34 15.64 -3.32
CA MET A 442 7.47 16.55 -3.46
C MET A 442 7.48 17.15 -4.88
N PHE A 443 8.16 18.26 -5.07
CA PHE A 443 8.32 18.81 -6.41
C PHE A 443 9.73 19.36 -6.66
N ALA A 444 10.17 19.27 -7.92
CA ALA A 444 11.34 19.97 -8.40
C ALA A 444 10.95 21.39 -8.81
N GLY A 445 11.50 22.39 -8.13
CA GLY A 445 11.36 23.79 -8.49
C GLY A 445 12.43 24.16 -9.53
N GLU A 446 12.01 24.48 -10.76
CA GLU A 446 12.90 24.84 -11.87
C GLU A 446 13.15 26.35 -11.88
N ASP A 447 14.42 26.77 -11.92
CA ASP A 447 14.81 28.20 -11.94
C ASP A 447 14.53 28.91 -13.30
N ARG A 448 13.38 28.55 -13.94
CA ARG A 448 12.93 29.10 -15.21
C ARG A 448 11.87 30.19 -15.01
N LYS A 449 12.00 31.27 -15.78
CA LYS A 449 11.01 32.34 -15.86
C LYS A 449 9.76 31.90 -16.64
N SER A 450 8.69 32.71 -16.51
CA SER A 450 7.51 32.62 -17.37
C SER A 450 7.85 32.86 -18.87
N LYS A 451 8.92 33.58 -19.15
CA LYS A 451 9.45 33.80 -20.52
C LYS A 451 10.98 33.79 -20.54
N GLY A 452 11.56 32.65 -20.95
CA GLY A 452 13.00 32.51 -21.19
C GLY A 452 13.81 32.04 -19.96
N LEU A 453 15.09 31.87 -20.14
CA LEU A 453 16.05 31.47 -19.12
C LEU A 453 16.49 32.66 -18.25
N PRO A 454 16.93 32.43 -16.98
CA PRO A 454 17.51 33.47 -16.15
C PRO A 454 18.78 34.03 -16.78
N LYS A 455 19.08 35.29 -16.50
CA LYS A 455 20.22 36.02 -17.09
C LYS A 455 21.52 35.67 -16.37
N ASP A 456 21.43 35.49 -15.07
CA ASP A 456 22.56 35.35 -14.15
C ASP A 456 22.14 34.65 -12.87
N LEU A 457 23.10 34.40 -11.99
CA LEU A 457 22.90 33.73 -10.70
C LEU A 457 21.92 34.49 -9.80
N ASP A 458 21.99 35.81 -9.75
CA ASP A 458 21.10 36.64 -8.89
C ASP A 458 19.63 36.48 -9.30
N GLU A 459 19.37 36.31 -10.60
CA GLU A 459 18.04 36.08 -11.09
C GLU A 459 17.57 34.65 -10.81
N LYS A 460 18.47 33.64 -10.92
CA LYS A 460 18.20 32.26 -10.49
C LYS A 460 17.77 32.20 -9.02
N ILE A 461 18.56 32.79 -8.14
CA ILE A 461 18.29 32.86 -6.69
C ILE A 461 16.90 33.48 -6.44
N ARG A 462 16.57 34.62 -7.06
CA ARG A 462 15.26 35.26 -6.89
C ARG A 462 14.09 34.38 -7.33
N ILE A 463 14.26 33.59 -8.41
CA ILE A 463 13.25 32.66 -8.87
C ILE A 463 13.06 31.54 -7.84
N ILE A 464 14.14 30.95 -7.37
CA ILE A 464 14.14 29.90 -6.35
C ILE A 464 13.46 30.39 -5.07
N ASP A 465 13.82 31.58 -4.57
CA ASP A 465 13.21 32.19 -3.39
C ASP A 465 11.72 32.39 -3.55
N THR A 466 11.29 32.83 -4.75
CA THR A 466 9.87 33.02 -5.06
C THR A 466 9.10 31.69 -4.99
N ILE A 467 9.66 30.60 -5.57
CA ILE A 467 9.04 29.28 -5.55
C ILE A 467 8.98 28.74 -4.10
N VAL A 468 10.07 28.87 -3.35
CA VAL A 468 10.14 28.42 -1.95
C VAL A 468 9.17 29.20 -1.05
N ALA A 469 9.06 30.52 -1.24
CA ALA A 469 8.11 31.35 -0.48
C ALA A 469 6.66 30.94 -0.79
N SER A 470 6.30 30.81 -2.07
CA SER A 470 4.97 30.38 -2.48
C SER A 470 4.61 28.99 -1.94
N ALA A 471 5.55 28.06 -1.96
CA ALA A 471 5.33 26.74 -1.39
C ALA A 471 5.02 26.79 0.12
N LYS A 472 5.76 27.61 0.87
CA LYS A 472 5.53 27.83 2.30
C LYS A 472 4.14 28.43 2.56
N ASP A 473 3.71 29.39 1.75
CA ASP A 473 2.38 30.02 1.85
C ASP A 473 1.24 28.99 1.63
N HIS A 474 1.51 27.92 0.87
CA HIS A 474 0.58 26.80 0.67
C HIS A 474 0.75 25.66 1.70
N GLY A 475 1.55 25.86 2.76
CA GLY A 475 1.75 24.90 3.85
C GLY A 475 2.71 23.75 3.51
N LEU A 476 3.53 23.89 2.46
CA LEU A 476 4.67 23.02 2.18
C LEU A 476 5.93 23.53 2.90
N SER A 477 6.89 22.66 3.11
CA SER A 477 8.14 22.95 3.81
C SER A 477 9.34 22.82 2.87
N THR A 478 10.53 23.21 3.32
CA THR A 478 11.77 22.97 2.55
C THR A 478 12.09 21.49 2.37
N GLN A 479 11.45 20.59 3.14
CA GLN A 479 11.57 19.15 2.98
C GLN A 479 10.74 18.62 1.78
N ASP A 480 9.81 19.40 1.28
CA ASP A 480 8.92 19.02 0.18
C ASP A 480 9.43 19.51 -1.18
N ILE A 481 10.53 20.30 -1.17
CA ILE A 481 11.07 20.97 -2.33
C ILE A 481 12.44 20.41 -2.69
N VAL A 482 12.66 20.22 -3.99
CA VAL A 482 13.95 19.97 -4.61
C VAL A 482 14.18 21.06 -5.64
N VAL A 483 15.36 21.66 -5.72
CA VAL A 483 15.64 22.72 -6.71
C VAL A 483 16.40 22.12 -7.89
N ASP A 484 15.89 22.30 -9.12
CA ASP A 484 16.64 22.07 -10.36
C ASP A 484 17.38 23.34 -10.77
N GLY A 485 18.69 23.29 -10.65
CA GLY A 485 19.59 24.42 -10.95
C GLY A 485 19.80 24.68 -12.45
N LEU A 486 18.97 24.16 -13.34
CA LEU A 486 19.04 24.29 -14.81
C LEU A 486 20.48 24.29 -15.37
N VAL A 487 20.91 23.15 -15.85
CA VAL A 487 22.25 22.98 -16.44
C VAL A 487 22.25 23.43 -17.90
N ALA A 488 22.84 24.58 -18.17
CA ALA A 488 23.09 25.02 -19.54
C ALA A 488 24.30 24.27 -20.13
N THR A 489 24.37 24.18 -21.47
CA THR A 489 25.55 23.56 -22.09
C THR A 489 26.79 24.47 -22.00
N ILE A 490 27.93 23.89 -21.63
CA ILE A 490 29.18 24.62 -21.52
C ILE A 490 29.65 25.19 -22.87
N GLY A 491 29.18 24.61 -23.97
CA GLY A 491 29.45 25.14 -25.32
C GLY A 491 28.78 26.49 -25.60
N ALA A 492 27.63 26.76 -24.98
CA ALA A 492 26.93 28.05 -25.11
C ALA A 492 27.30 29.05 -24.00
N ASN A 493 27.53 28.56 -22.76
CA ASN A 493 27.93 29.37 -21.60
C ASN A 493 29.14 28.75 -20.89
N LYS A 494 30.30 29.38 -21.03
CA LYS A 494 31.56 28.91 -20.41
C LYS A 494 31.49 28.85 -18.87
N ARG A 495 30.59 29.63 -18.24
CA ARG A 495 30.40 29.65 -16.77
C ARG A 495 29.31 28.70 -16.32
N ALA A 496 28.61 27.99 -17.22
CA ALA A 496 27.45 27.17 -16.90
C ALA A 496 27.66 26.23 -15.70
N ALA A 497 28.80 25.54 -15.65
CA ALA A 497 29.11 24.64 -14.53
C ALA A 497 29.29 25.41 -13.21
N LEU A 498 30.01 26.55 -13.23
CA LEU A 498 30.24 27.36 -12.03
C LEU A 498 28.93 27.93 -11.47
N GLU A 499 28.06 28.43 -12.35
CA GLU A 499 26.73 28.94 -11.94
C GLU A 499 25.86 27.86 -11.29
N VAL A 500 25.90 26.61 -11.79
CA VAL A 500 25.20 25.48 -11.17
C VAL A 500 25.81 25.14 -9.80
N PHE A 501 27.13 25.13 -9.67
CA PHE A 501 27.79 24.85 -8.39
C PHE A 501 27.45 25.92 -7.34
N GLU A 502 27.43 27.19 -7.72
CA GLU A 502 27.04 28.32 -6.86
C GLU A 502 25.55 28.20 -6.46
N THR A 503 24.66 27.78 -7.38
CA THR A 503 23.25 27.52 -7.09
C THR A 503 23.06 26.36 -6.11
N ILE A 504 23.77 25.23 -6.32
CA ILE A 504 23.72 24.06 -5.42
C ILE A 504 24.16 24.46 -4.01
N HIS A 505 25.26 25.19 -3.90
CA HIS A 505 25.79 25.66 -2.62
C HIS A 505 24.78 26.56 -1.90
N TYR A 506 24.18 27.54 -2.60
CA TYR A 506 23.13 28.40 -2.06
C TYR A 506 21.93 27.59 -1.54
N CYS A 507 21.42 26.66 -2.34
CA CYS A 507 20.27 25.82 -1.95
C CYS A 507 20.55 24.98 -0.69
N LYS A 508 21.75 24.41 -0.60
CA LYS A 508 22.12 23.60 0.54
C LYS A 508 22.37 24.42 1.81
N GLU A 509 23.24 25.44 1.73
CA GLU A 509 23.76 26.12 2.93
C GLU A 509 22.80 27.23 3.42
N GLU A 510 22.15 27.98 2.51
CA GLU A 510 21.30 29.10 2.89
C GLU A 510 19.82 28.69 3.03
N LEU A 511 19.31 27.86 2.11
CA LEU A 511 17.88 27.47 2.12
C LEU A 511 17.63 26.14 2.84
N GLY A 512 18.62 25.28 2.96
CA GLY A 512 18.45 23.91 3.46
C GLY A 512 17.51 23.08 2.58
N VAL A 513 17.63 23.20 1.24
CA VAL A 513 16.82 22.54 0.24
C VAL A 513 17.67 21.57 -0.57
N ALA A 514 17.10 20.38 -0.91
CA ALA A 514 17.74 19.42 -1.78
C ALA A 514 17.84 19.93 -3.22
N THR A 515 18.81 19.41 -3.98
CA THR A 515 19.02 19.82 -5.37
C THR A 515 19.01 18.63 -6.32
N ILE A 516 18.54 18.87 -7.53
CA ILE A 516 18.55 17.96 -8.67
C ILE A 516 19.08 18.67 -9.91
N CYS A 517 19.62 17.94 -10.86
CA CYS A 517 19.93 18.53 -12.17
C CYS A 517 19.83 17.50 -13.31
N GLY A 518 19.47 17.96 -14.48
CA GLY A 518 19.57 17.23 -15.74
C GLY A 518 21.03 17.16 -16.20
N LEU A 519 21.76 16.13 -15.75
CA LEU A 519 23.21 16.01 -15.91
C LEU A 519 23.71 16.10 -17.35
N SER A 520 22.99 15.45 -18.25
CA SER A 520 23.40 15.30 -19.67
C SER A 520 23.47 16.62 -20.44
N ASN A 521 22.86 17.68 -19.94
CA ASN A 521 22.80 18.97 -20.61
C ASN A 521 24.17 19.67 -20.66
N ILE A 522 25.01 19.53 -19.63
CA ILE A 522 26.31 20.22 -19.55
C ILE A 522 27.22 19.96 -20.77
N SER A 523 27.18 18.75 -21.30
CA SER A 523 28.06 18.26 -22.35
C SER A 523 27.42 18.26 -23.74
N PHE A 524 26.20 18.82 -23.88
CA PHE A 524 25.50 18.78 -25.17
C PHE A 524 26.34 19.39 -26.32
N GLY A 525 26.46 18.64 -27.41
CA GLY A 525 27.28 19.03 -28.54
C GLY A 525 28.78 18.77 -28.45
N LEU A 526 29.27 18.22 -27.31
CA LEU A 526 30.67 17.87 -27.16
C LEU A 526 30.94 16.39 -27.52
N PRO A 527 32.14 16.05 -27.99
CA PRO A 527 32.57 14.65 -28.10
C PRO A 527 32.81 14.02 -26.73
N GLU A 528 32.78 12.70 -26.64
CA GLU A 528 33.10 11.90 -25.44
C GLU A 528 32.40 12.44 -24.16
N ARG A 529 31.11 12.70 -24.27
CA ARG A 529 30.26 13.37 -23.27
C ARG A 529 30.36 12.76 -21.87
N VAL A 530 30.61 11.44 -21.79
CA VAL A 530 30.68 10.73 -20.52
C VAL A 530 31.76 11.28 -19.58
N PHE A 531 32.90 11.70 -20.11
CA PHE A 531 33.99 12.28 -19.29
C PHE A 531 33.60 13.63 -18.71
N VAL A 532 32.96 14.49 -19.51
CA VAL A 532 32.48 15.81 -19.05
C VAL A 532 31.38 15.64 -18.01
N ASN A 533 30.41 14.74 -18.28
CA ASN A 533 29.32 14.46 -17.35
C ASN A 533 29.83 13.90 -16.02
N THR A 534 30.79 12.96 -16.04
CA THR A 534 31.38 12.37 -14.84
C THR A 534 32.16 13.38 -14.01
N ALA A 535 33.03 14.22 -14.67
CA ALA A 535 33.77 15.26 -13.98
C ALA A 535 32.84 16.31 -13.36
N PHE A 536 31.83 16.76 -14.11
CA PHE A 536 30.83 17.71 -13.62
C PHE A 536 30.08 17.13 -12.41
N LEU A 537 29.62 15.86 -12.48
CA LEU A 537 28.92 15.19 -11.39
C LEU A 537 29.77 15.14 -10.12
N THR A 538 31.03 14.72 -10.22
CA THR A 538 31.97 14.64 -9.08
C THR A 538 32.10 15.99 -8.37
N VAL A 539 32.27 17.07 -9.12
CA VAL A 539 32.38 18.43 -8.55
C VAL A 539 31.03 18.87 -7.96
N ALA A 540 29.91 18.62 -8.66
CA ALA A 540 28.58 18.98 -8.19
C ALA A 540 28.22 18.28 -6.86
N ILE A 541 28.50 16.98 -6.71
CA ILE A 541 28.30 16.24 -5.45
C ILE A 541 29.16 16.87 -4.32
N SER A 542 30.40 17.29 -4.63
CA SER A 542 31.25 17.95 -3.61
C SER A 542 30.69 19.32 -3.19
N GLN A 543 29.91 20.00 -4.03
CA GLN A 543 29.21 21.24 -3.70
C GLN A 543 27.86 21.01 -2.99
N GLY A 544 27.41 19.75 -2.85
CA GLY A 544 26.16 19.41 -2.15
C GLY A 544 25.01 18.95 -3.04
N LEU A 545 25.26 18.62 -4.30
CA LEU A 545 24.21 18.01 -5.15
C LEU A 545 23.69 16.72 -4.53
N THR A 546 22.37 16.63 -4.36
CA THR A 546 21.72 15.46 -3.75
C THR A 546 21.26 14.42 -4.77
N MET A 547 20.82 14.86 -5.94
CA MET A 547 20.29 13.99 -7.00
C MET A 547 20.70 14.49 -8.40
N ALA A 548 20.73 13.58 -9.37
CA ALA A 548 20.75 13.98 -10.79
C ALA A 548 19.89 13.05 -11.65
N ILE A 549 19.23 13.63 -12.65
CA ILE A 549 18.58 12.91 -13.73
C ILE A 549 19.67 12.46 -14.70
N ALA A 550 19.93 11.15 -14.71
CA ALA A 550 21.07 10.57 -15.41
C ALA A 550 20.76 9.11 -15.84
N ASN A 551 21.56 8.61 -16.78
CA ASN A 551 21.49 7.22 -17.19
C ASN A 551 22.33 6.32 -16.25
N PRO A 552 21.71 5.49 -15.40
CA PRO A 552 22.45 4.64 -14.47
C PRO A 552 23.24 3.50 -15.16
N SER A 553 22.95 3.20 -16.42
CA SER A 553 23.73 2.22 -17.20
C SER A 553 25.12 2.74 -17.63
N GLN A 554 25.46 4.02 -17.37
CA GLN A 554 26.80 4.58 -17.60
C GLN A 554 27.71 4.25 -16.40
N THR A 555 28.37 3.09 -16.46
CA THR A 555 29.19 2.55 -15.36
C THR A 555 30.26 3.53 -14.85
N LEU A 556 30.93 4.30 -15.75
CA LEU A 556 31.92 5.29 -15.33
C LEU A 556 31.30 6.37 -14.45
N LEU A 557 30.12 6.83 -14.78
CA LEU A 557 29.37 7.86 -14.05
C LEU A 557 28.91 7.35 -12.68
N THR A 558 28.30 6.16 -12.65
CA THR A 558 27.81 5.53 -11.39
C THR A 558 28.96 5.25 -10.44
N ASN A 559 30.06 4.67 -10.94
CA ASN A 559 31.22 4.37 -10.10
C ASN A 559 31.91 5.66 -9.58
N ALA A 560 31.96 6.72 -10.39
CA ALA A 560 32.49 7.99 -9.93
C ALA A 560 31.61 8.64 -8.85
N ALA A 561 30.29 8.53 -8.95
CA ALA A 561 29.38 8.99 -7.89
C ALA A 561 29.60 8.24 -6.57
N LEU A 562 29.67 6.90 -6.61
CA LEU A 562 29.96 6.07 -5.44
C LEU A 562 31.33 6.40 -4.81
N ALA A 563 32.34 6.56 -5.65
CA ALA A 563 33.69 6.94 -5.18
C ALA A 563 33.71 8.35 -4.56
N THR A 564 32.91 9.28 -5.12
CA THR A 564 32.82 10.64 -4.57
C THR A 564 32.16 10.65 -3.20
N ASP A 565 31.07 9.89 -3.02
CA ASP A 565 30.40 9.73 -1.72
C ASP A 565 31.36 9.13 -0.67
N LEU A 566 32.16 8.11 -1.06
CA LEU A 566 33.18 7.50 -0.21
C LEU A 566 34.25 8.50 0.22
N LEU A 567 34.77 9.26 -0.73
CA LEU A 567 35.81 10.28 -0.46
C LEU A 567 35.31 11.43 0.42
N LEU A 568 34.02 11.73 0.36
CA LEU A 568 33.36 12.72 1.21
C LEU A 568 32.93 12.14 2.57
N ASN A 569 33.24 10.88 2.85
CA ASN A 569 32.95 10.19 4.11
C ASN A 569 31.46 10.25 4.49
N LYS A 570 30.57 10.09 3.48
CA LYS A 570 29.12 10.06 3.71
C LYS A 570 28.68 8.76 4.38
N GLU A 571 27.56 8.79 5.09
CA GLU A 571 27.02 7.63 5.81
C GLU A 571 26.81 6.44 4.87
N GLU A 572 27.25 5.23 5.26
CA GLU A 572 27.17 3.98 4.49
C GLU A 572 27.83 4.00 3.09
N ALA A 573 28.61 5.02 2.77
CA ALA A 573 29.20 5.16 1.43
C ALA A 573 30.23 4.05 1.13
N ASP A 574 30.90 3.51 2.13
CA ASP A 574 31.86 2.39 2.01
C ASP A 574 31.14 1.10 1.60
N LEU A 575 30.05 0.75 2.26
CA LEU A 575 29.24 -0.43 1.92
C LEU A 575 28.66 -0.29 0.51
N ARG A 576 28.08 0.87 0.20
CA ARG A 576 27.52 1.14 -1.14
C ARG A 576 28.58 1.08 -2.25
N TYR A 577 29.77 1.57 -2.00
CA TYR A 577 30.88 1.51 -2.96
C TYR A 577 31.29 0.06 -3.23
N ILE A 578 31.51 -0.74 -2.17
CA ILE A 578 31.89 -2.15 -2.29
C ILE A 578 30.82 -2.94 -3.05
N GLU A 579 29.56 -2.80 -2.68
CA GLU A 579 28.45 -3.49 -3.34
C GLU A 579 28.28 -3.07 -4.81
N GLY A 580 28.39 -1.79 -5.11
CA GLY A 580 28.18 -1.24 -6.45
C GLY A 580 29.31 -1.63 -7.41
N VAL A 581 30.57 -1.54 -6.97
CA VAL A 581 31.74 -1.86 -7.80
C VAL A 581 31.89 -3.38 -7.96
N SER A 582 31.65 -4.18 -6.92
CA SER A 582 31.72 -5.65 -7.01
C SER A 582 30.75 -6.22 -8.04
N LYS A 583 29.54 -5.66 -8.17
CA LYS A 583 28.61 -6.02 -9.22
C LYS A 583 29.14 -5.71 -10.64
N THR A 584 29.94 -4.67 -10.77
CA THR A 584 30.55 -4.25 -12.05
C THR A 584 31.72 -5.17 -12.46
N GLU A 585 32.55 -5.61 -11.52
CA GLU A 585 33.67 -6.53 -11.81
C GLU A 585 33.20 -7.92 -12.19
N VAL A 586 32.09 -8.41 -11.63
CA VAL A 586 31.47 -9.68 -11.98
C VAL A 586 30.98 -9.69 -13.44
N VAL A 587 30.51 -8.57 -13.96
CA VAL A 587 30.11 -8.43 -15.37
C VAL A 587 31.31 -8.44 -16.32
N THR A 588 32.52 -8.00 -15.88
CA THR A 588 33.74 -7.97 -16.69
C THR A 588 34.63 -9.23 -16.56
N ALA A 589 34.50 -10.00 -15.46
CA ALA A 589 35.40 -11.11 -15.13
C ALA A 589 34.73 -12.52 -15.24
N SER A 590 33.44 -12.62 -15.41
CA SER A 590 32.75 -13.92 -15.51
C SER A 590 31.77 -13.99 -16.67
N GLN A 591 32.18 -14.64 -17.72
CA GLN A 591 31.36 -15.66 -18.30
C GLN A 591 31.16 -16.76 -17.22
N GLY A 592 30.12 -16.62 -16.41
CA GLY A 592 29.66 -17.64 -15.46
C GLY A 592 29.62 -17.20 -13.98
N GLY A 593 28.43 -16.90 -13.49
CA GLY A 593 28.07 -17.10 -12.08
C GLY A 593 27.52 -15.92 -11.31
N SER A 594 26.18 -15.92 -11.11
CA SER A 594 25.49 -15.50 -9.88
C SER A 594 25.32 -14.01 -9.63
N SER A 595 24.54 -13.36 -10.49
CA SER A 595 23.52 -12.39 -10.06
C SER A 595 22.21 -13.19 -9.84
N THR A 596 21.27 -12.67 -9.09
CA THR A 596 19.87 -13.13 -9.10
C THR A 596 19.22 -12.79 -10.46
N GLN A 597 19.84 -13.18 -11.55
CA GLN A 597 19.14 -13.43 -12.80
C GLN A 597 18.26 -14.65 -12.49
N ILE A 598 16.96 -14.49 -12.64
CA ILE A 598 16.05 -15.59 -12.77
C ILE A 598 16.45 -16.24 -14.09
N ASP A 599 17.51 -17.07 -14.06
CA ASP A 599 17.96 -17.87 -15.20
C ASP A 599 16.92 -18.96 -15.41
N GLY A 600 16.11 -18.80 -16.43
CA GLY A 600 15.05 -19.74 -16.73
C GLY A 600 14.53 -19.57 -18.15
N HIS A 601 13.78 -20.57 -18.58
CA HIS A 601 13.03 -20.53 -19.83
C HIS A 601 12.17 -19.24 -19.90
N PRO A 602 11.98 -18.59 -21.08
CA PRO A 602 11.20 -17.35 -21.21
C PRO A 602 9.81 -17.40 -20.56
N LEU A 603 9.11 -18.54 -20.65
CA LEU A 603 7.82 -18.75 -19.99
C LEU A 603 7.94 -18.72 -18.45
N TYR A 604 8.99 -19.35 -17.89
CA TYR A 604 9.25 -19.31 -16.44
C TYR A 604 9.46 -17.89 -15.96
N VAL A 605 10.32 -17.13 -16.65
CA VAL A 605 10.62 -15.73 -16.30
C VAL A 605 9.38 -14.85 -16.44
N ALA A 606 8.56 -15.07 -17.49
CA ALA A 606 7.33 -14.30 -17.68
C ALA A 606 6.33 -14.50 -16.53
N VAL A 607 6.15 -15.75 -16.07
CA VAL A 607 5.27 -16.04 -14.91
C VAL A 607 5.84 -15.45 -13.63
N VAL A 608 7.13 -15.65 -13.32
CA VAL A 608 7.74 -15.12 -12.10
C VAL A 608 7.64 -13.60 -12.04
N LYS A 609 7.82 -12.91 -13.16
CA LYS A 609 7.75 -11.45 -13.24
C LYS A 609 6.33 -10.88 -13.48
N GLY A 610 5.31 -11.73 -13.59
CA GLY A 610 3.94 -11.29 -13.86
C GLY A 610 3.76 -10.60 -15.22
N LYS A 611 4.51 -11.01 -16.27
CA LYS A 611 4.47 -10.38 -17.61
C LYS A 611 3.36 -10.98 -18.46
N ASP A 612 2.13 -10.67 -18.16
CA ASP A 612 0.94 -11.25 -18.76
C ASP A 612 0.77 -10.93 -20.27
N ALA A 613 1.22 -9.76 -20.71
CA ALA A 613 1.14 -9.33 -22.11
C ALA A 613 2.03 -10.19 -23.06
N LYS A 614 3.14 -10.71 -22.56
CA LYS A 614 4.08 -11.53 -23.35
C LYS A 614 3.78 -13.03 -23.31
N ILE A 615 3.05 -13.50 -22.31
CA ILE A 615 2.89 -14.94 -22.08
C ILE A 615 2.19 -15.66 -23.24
N THR A 616 1.17 -15.04 -23.82
CA THR A 616 0.43 -15.58 -24.95
C THR A 616 1.33 -15.85 -26.15
N GLN A 617 2.16 -14.86 -26.54
CA GLN A 617 3.09 -14.97 -27.64
C GLN A 617 4.14 -16.06 -27.37
N LEU A 618 4.70 -16.09 -26.16
CA LEU A 618 5.71 -17.09 -25.78
C LEU A 618 5.14 -18.51 -25.82
N VAL A 619 3.92 -18.72 -25.33
CA VAL A 619 3.25 -20.03 -25.41
C VAL A 619 3.04 -20.47 -26.87
N GLU A 620 2.55 -19.54 -27.72
CA GLU A 620 2.33 -19.84 -29.11
C GLU A 620 3.64 -20.13 -29.90
N GLU A 621 4.73 -19.44 -29.57
CA GLU A 621 6.05 -19.68 -30.18
C GLU A 621 6.58 -21.06 -29.82
N GLU A 622 6.48 -21.50 -28.58
CA GLU A 622 6.89 -22.83 -28.14
C GLU A 622 6.03 -23.95 -28.79
N LEU A 623 4.72 -23.76 -28.87
CA LEU A 623 3.81 -24.69 -29.53
C LEU A 623 4.15 -24.81 -31.04
N LYS A 624 4.51 -23.72 -31.70
CA LYS A 624 4.96 -23.71 -33.11
C LYS A 624 6.29 -24.46 -33.31
N GLN A 625 7.15 -24.48 -32.29
CA GLN A 625 8.40 -25.25 -32.29
C GLN A 625 8.16 -26.73 -31.98
N GLY A 626 6.93 -27.15 -31.69
CA GLY A 626 6.55 -28.53 -31.47
C GLY A 626 6.77 -29.00 -30.03
N VAL A 627 6.89 -28.08 -29.07
CA VAL A 627 6.94 -28.42 -27.66
C VAL A 627 5.54 -28.84 -27.18
N GLU A 628 5.44 -29.98 -26.49
CA GLU A 628 4.18 -30.51 -26.02
C GLU A 628 3.58 -29.64 -24.88
N PRO A 629 2.26 -29.39 -24.88
CA PRO A 629 1.59 -28.57 -23.86
C PRO A 629 1.88 -29.00 -22.42
N GLU A 630 1.90 -30.34 -22.16
CA GLU A 630 2.24 -30.88 -20.84
C GLU A 630 3.64 -30.45 -20.39
N THR A 631 4.63 -30.48 -21.31
CA THR A 631 6.00 -30.07 -20.99
C THR A 631 6.10 -28.60 -20.61
N LEU A 632 5.34 -27.74 -21.29
CA LEU A 632 5.31 -26.31 -20.97
C LEU A 632 4.78 -26.07 -19.55
N ILE A 633 3.73 -26.77 -19.17
CA ILE A 633 3.13 -26.68 -17.84
C ILE A 633 4.09 -27.25 -16.78
N ASP A 634 4.50 -28.49 -16.92
CA ASP A 634 5.23 -29.23 -15.88
C ASP A 634 6.66 -28.71 -15.70
N SER A 635 7.32 -28.32 -16.80
CA SER A 635 8.74 -27.95 -16.76
C SER A 635 8.97 -26.44 -16.56
N HIS A 636 7.98 -25.59 -16.88
CA HIS A 636 8.20 -24.15 -16.87
C HIS A 636 7.15 -23.37 -16.04
N LEU A 637 5.84 -23.62 -16.25
CA LEU A 637 4.80 -22.83 -15.57
C LEU A 637 4.63 -23.20 -14.09
N ILE A 638 4.55 -24.52 -13.77
CA ILE A 638 4.43 -24.99 -12.38
C ILE A 638 5.67 -24.62 -11.54
N PRO A 639 6.91 -24.87 -12.01
CA PRO A 639 8.09 -24.42 -11.26
C PRO A 639 8.13 -22.91 -11.04
N ALA A 640 7.66 -22.11 -12.01
CA ALA A 640 7.61 -20.66 -11.88
C ALA A 640 6.66 -20.19 -10.77
N ILE A 641 5.43 -20.70 -10.75
CA ILE A 641 4.45 -20.29 -9.74
C ILE A 641 4.83 -20.80 -8.34
N ASN A 642 5.48 -21.96 -8.25
CA ASN A 642 6.03 -22.45 -6.99
C ASN A 642 7.11 -21.53 -6.44
N TYR A 643 8.00 -21.05 -7.31
CA TYR A 643 9.04 -20.10 -6.93
C TYR A 643 8.46 -18.75 -6.50
N VAL A 644 7.40 -18.30 -7.16
CA VAL A 644 6.64 -17.10 -6.72
C VAL A 644 6.08 -17.30 -5.32
N GLY A 645 5.54 -18.49 -5.01
CA GLY A 645 5.10 -18.84 -3.66
C GLY A 645 6.25 -18.78 -2.64
N GLU A 646 7.45 -19.26 -3.00
CA GLU A 646 8.64 -19.15 -2.14
C GLU A 646 9.06 -17.69 -1.89
N LEU A 647 9.01 -16.86 -2.93
CA LEU A 647 9.30 -15.43 -2.80
C LEU A 647 8.28 -14.71 -1.91
N PHE A 648 7.02 -15.12 -1.96
CA PHE A 648 5.98 -14.62 -1.09
C PHE A 648 6.20 -15.04 0.37
N GLU A 649 6.50 -16.33 0.64
CA GLU A 649 6.86 -16.82 1.97
C GLU A 649 8.09 -16.09 2.55
N GLN A 650 9.09 -15.82 1.71
CA GLN A 650 10.30 -15.08 2.09
C GLN A 650 10.07 -13.57 2.23
N LYS A 651 8.82 -13.09 2.07
CA LYS A 651 8.45 -11.66 2.12
C LYS A 651 9.21 -10.78 1.11
N LYS A 652 9.66 -11.39 0.00
CA LYS A 652 10.25 -10.68 -1.15
C LYS A 652 9.20 -10.28 -2.16
N TYR A 653 8.13 -11.09 -2.30
CA TYR A 653 6.92 -10.75 -3.05
C TYR A 653 5.77 -10.51 -2.08
N PHE A 654 4.86 -9.64 -2.48
CA PHE A 654 3.64 -9.31 -1.76
C PHE A 654 2.43 -9.64 -2.63
N LEU A 655 1.22 -9.47 -2.09
CA LEU A 655 -0.01 -9.84 -2.79
C LEU A 655 -0.08 -9.32 -4.24
N PRO A 656 0.31 -8.08 -4.56
CA PRO A 656 0.29 -7.59 -5.93
C PRO A 656 1.10 -8.45 -6.91
N GLN A 657 2.36 -8.76 -6.57
CA GLN A 657 3.24 -9.58 -7.43
C GLN A 657 2.71 -11.01 -7.56
N LEU A 658 2.19 -11.56 -6.46
CA LEU A 658 1.59 -12.89 -6.47
C LEU A 658 0.39 -12.98 -7.41
N ILE A 659 -0.52 -11.98 -7.37
CA ILE A 659 -1.68 -11.90 -8.27
C ILE A 659 -1.23 -11.74 -9.73
N ALA A 660 -0.28 -10.84 -10.03
CA ALA A 660 0.22 -10.63 -11.38
C ALA A 660 0.82 -11.93 -11.96
N SER A 661 1.62 -12.66 -11.18
CA SER A 661 2.18 -13.95 -11.59
C SER A 661 1.11 -15.01 -11.81
N ALA A 662 0.10 -15.07 -10.95
CA ALA A 662 -1.02 -16.00 -11.07
C ALA A 662 -1.91 -15.73 -12.29
N GLU A 663 -2.20 -14.46 -12.60
CA GLU A 663 -2.94 -14.07 -13.81
C GLU A 663 -2.12 -14.39 -15.09
N THR A 664 -0.81 -14.16 -15.05
CA THR A 664 0.08 -14.54 -16.16
C THR A 664 0.04 -16.05 -16.40
N MET A 665 0.12 -16.87 -15.35
CA MET A 665 -0.01 -18.31 -15.46
C MET A 665 -1.38 -18.72 -15.99
N LYS A 666 -2.45 -18.12 -15.49
CA LYS A 666 -3.82 -18.41 -15.94
C LYS A 666 -3.97 -18.19 -17.44
N LYS A 667 -3.48 -17.06 -17.99
CA LYS A 667 -3.49 -16.81 -19.44
C LYS A 667 -2.74 -17.87 -20.25
N ALA A 668 -1.60 -18.35 -19.74
CA ALA A 668 -0.87 -19.44 -20.38
C ALA A 668 -1.68 -20.75 -20.39
N VAL A 669 -2.30 -21.09 -19.25
CA VAL A 669 -3.11 -22.31 -19.12
C VAL A 669 -4.36 -22.25 -20.00
N GLU A 670 -5.05 -21.12 -20.11
CA GLU A 670 -6.21 -20.93 -20.99
C GLU A 670 -5.91 -21.26 -22.46
N ILE A 671 -4.67 -21.06 -22.92
CA ILE A 671 -4.24 -21.42 -24.28
C ILE A 671 -3.92 -22.91 -24.36
N LEU A 672 -3.31 -23.49 -23.33
CA LEU A 672 -2.82 -24.88 -23.31
C LEU A 672 -3.95 -25.88 -22.96
N GLU A 673 -4.92 -25.51 -22.13
CA GLU A 673 -6.00 -26.38 -21.64
C GLU A 673 -6.83 -27.02 -22.76
N PRO A 674 -7.29 -26.31 -23.81
CA PRO A 674 -8.03 -26.93 -24.93
C PRO A 674 -7.19 -27.96 -25.68
N LEU A 675 -5.88 -27.78 -25.77
CA LEU A 675 -4.96 -28.67 -26.43
C LEU A 675 -4.73 -29.95 -25.60
N LEU A 676 -4.72 -29.83 -24.28
CA LEU A 676 -4.64 -30.92 -23.33
C LEU A 676 -5.92 -31.72 -23.27
N GLU A 677 -7.10 -31.07 -23.24
CA GLU A 677 -8.40 -31.74 -23.26
C GLU A 677 -8.62 -32.55 -24.53
N ALA A 678 -8.12 -32.07 -25.67
CA ALA A 678 -8.17 -32.82 -26.94
C ALA A 678 -7.34 -34.12 -26.90
N LYS A 679 -6.28 -34.17 -26.06
CA LYS A 679 -5.42 -35.35 -25.84
C LYS A 679 -5.87 -36.23 -24.68
N ARG A 680 -6.35 -35.64 -23.59
CA ARG A 680 -6.82 -36.33 -22.38
C ARG A 680 -8.23 -36.83 -22.56
N ARG A 681 -8.40 -38.05 -23.07
CA ARG A 681 -9.62 -38.81 -22.86
C ARG A 681 -9.61 -39.39 -21.44
N GLY A 682 -10.08 -38.60 -20.46
CA GLY A 682 -10.80 -39.13 -19.31
C GLY A 682 -10.15 -39.31 -17.96
N GLU A 683 -9.21 -38.53 -17.47
CA GLU A 683 -8.93 -38.47 -16.02
C GLU A 683 -8.96 -37.04 -15.54
N LYS A 684 -10.13 -36.61 -14.98
CA LYS A 684 -10.21 -35.42 -14.15
C LYS A 684 -9.56 -35.75 -12.80
N LEU A 685 -8.66 -34.89 -12.33
CA LEU A 685 -8.25 -34.87 -10.93
C LEU A 685 -9.46 -34.61 -10.02
N ALA A 686 -9.35 -34.89 -8.74
CA ALA A 686 -10.46 -34.81 -7.79
C ALA A 686 -11.17 -33.45 -7.82
N THR A 687 -12.50 -33.50 -7.63
CA THR A 687 -13.33 -32.31 -7.47
C THR A 687 -13.18 -31.71 -6.06
N ILE A 688 -12.98 -30.40 -5.96
CA ILE A 688 -12.82 -29.64 -4.74
C ILE A 688 -13.89 -28.54 -4.72
N VAL A 689 -14.58 -28.38 -3.57
CA VAL A 689 -15.49 -27.26 -3.35
C VAL A 689 -14.81 -26.24 -2.46
N MET A 690 -14.79 -24.97 -2.88
CA MET A 690 -14.19 -23.86 -2.13
C MET A 690 -15.25 -22.83 -1.78
N ALA A 691 -15.25 -22.36 -0.53
CA ALA A 691 -16.17 -21.33 -0.07
C ALA A 691 -15.53 -20.43 1.00
N THR A 692 -15.88 -19.15 1.00
CA THR A 692 -15.77 -18.31 2.20
C THR A 692 -17.03 -18.51 3.02
N VAL A 693 -16.88 -18.83 4.29
CA VAL A 693 -17.97 -19.23 5.17
C VAL A 693 -18.98 -18.11 5.38
N LYS A 694 -20.19 -18.48 5.83
CA LYS A 694 -21.28 -17.54 6.12
C LYS A 694 -20.84 -16.37 6.99
N GLY A 695 -21.31 -15.17 6.64
CA GLY A 695 -20.98 -13.92 7.33
C GLY A 695 -19.60 -13.36 7.03
N ASP A 696 -18.76 -14.07 6.25
CA ASP A 696 -17.45 -13.57 5.83
C ASP A 696 -17.47 -13.23 4.34
N ILE A 697 -17.13 -11.98 4.06
CA ILE A 697 -17.15 -11.42 2.71
C ILE A 697 -15.74 -11.27 2.12
N HIS A 698 -14.71 -11.63 2.89
CA HIS A 698 -13.31 -11.51 2.50
C HIS A 698 -12.90 -12.79 1.74
N ASP A 699 -12.82 -12.70 0.41
CA ASP A 699 -12.56 -13.85 -0.46
C ASP A 699 -11.20 -13.82 -1.18
N ILE A 700 -10.37 -12.81 -0.96
CA ILE A 700 -9.07 -12.64 -1.64
C ILE A 700 -8.19 -13.88 -1.43
N GLY A 701 -8.02 -14.32 -0.17
CA GLY A 701 -7.21 -15.49 0.16
C GLY A 701 -7.79 -16.76 -0.46
N LYS A 702 -9.12 -16.94 -0.40
CA LYS A 702 -9.82 -18.07 -1.03
C LYS A 702 -9.62 -18.07 -2.56
N ASN A 703 -9.78 -16.92 -3.21
CA ASN A 703 -9.65 -16.82 -4.67
C ASN A 703 -8.24 -17.21 -5.13
N LEU A 704 -7.21 -16.87 -4.33
CA LEU A 704 -5.85 -17.28 -4.58
C LEU A 704 -5.67 -18.79 -4.46
N VAL A 705 -6.25 -19.42 -3.43
CA VAL A 705 -6.23 -20.87 -3.26
C VAL A 705 -6.95 -21.55 -4.42
N VAL A 706 -8.12 -21.06 -4.81
CA VAL A 706 -8.89 -21.55 -5.98
C VAL A 706 -8.05 -21.51 -7.25
N LEU A 707 -7.39 -20.38 -7.50
CA LEU A 707 -6.54 -20.19 -8.66
C LEU A 707 -5.39 -21.19 -8.66
N MET A 708 -4.70 -21.34 -7.54
CA MET A 708 -3.60 -22.30 -7.42
C MET A 708 -4.07 -23.76 -7.61
N LEU A 709 -5.15 -24.17 -6.95
CA LEU A 709 -5.67 -25.53 -7.10
C LEU A 709 -6.10 -25.83 -8.55
N LYS A 710 -6.76 -24.90 -9.23
CA LYS A 710 -7.07 -25.03 -10.67
C LYS A 710 -5.81 -25.18 -11.51
N ASN A 711 -4.76 -24.40 -11.20
CA ASN A 711 -3.46 -24.48 -11.91
C ASN A 711 -2.76 -25.84 -11.70
N TYR A 712 -2.99 -26.48 -10.55
CA TYR A 712 -2.51 -27.85 -10.28
C TYR A 712 -3.39 -28.95 -10.89
N GLY A 713 -4.44 -28.59 -11.63
CA GLY A 713 -5.29 -29.51 -12.40
C GLY A 713 -6.49 -30.09 -11.65
N TYR A 714 -6.82 -29.56 -10.49
CA TYR A 714 -8.04 -29.93 -9.75
C TYR A 714 -9.28 -29.28 -10.36
N ASP A 715 -10.43 -30.01 -10.30
CA ASP A 715 -11.73 -29.47 -10.68
C ASP A 715 -12.29 -28.67 -9.50
N VAL A 716 -12.03 -27.35 -9.48
CA VAL A 716 -12.42 -26.51 -8.34
C VAL A 716 -13.72 -25.76 -8.61
N ILE A 717 -14.72 -26.03 -7.78
CA ILE A 717 -16.00 -25.35 -7.75
C ILE A 717 -15.93 -24.27 -6.67
N ASP A 718 -15.87 -23.02 -7.09
CA ASP A 718 -15.86 -21.87 -6.21
C ASP A 718 -17.29 -21.38 -5.98
N LEU A 719 -17.75 -21.44 -4.74
CA LEU A 719 -19.09 -21.00 -4.33
C LEU A 719 -19.14 -19.49 -4.00
N GLY A 720 -17.99 -18.84 -4.01
CA GLY A 720 -17.91 -17.41 -3.65
C GLY A 720 -17.76 -17.16 -2.16
N LYS A 721 -18.29 -16.06 -1.69
CA LYS A 721 -18.22 -15.55 -0.32
C LYS A 721 -19.59 -15.58 0.35
N ASP A 722 -19.62 -15.55 1.69
CA ASP A 722 -20.87 -15.56 2.49
C ASP A 722 -21.77 -16.76 2.15
N VAL A 723 -21.19 -17.97 2.13
CA VAL A 723 -21.89 -19.15 1.64
C VAL A 723 -22.52 -19.92 2.81
N GLU A 724 -23.82 -20.19 2.69
CA GLU A 724 -24.56 -20.97 3.68
C GLU A 724 -23.99 -22.39 3.81
N THR A 725 -23.87 -22.87 5.06
CA THR A 725 -23.34 -24.19 5.40
C THR A 725 -24.03 -25.32 4.60
N ASP A 726 -25.36 -25.28 4.50
CA ASP A 726 -26.11 -26.33 3.78
C ASP A 726 -25.84 -26.30 2.26
N ASP A 727 -25.54 -25.14 1.67
CA ASP A 727 -25.22 -25.02 0.24
C ASP A 727 -23.80 -25.54 -0.07
N ILE A 728 -22.85 -25.31 0.82
CA ILE A 728 -21.51 -25.88 0.72
C ILE A 728 -21.61 -27.41 0.71
N LEU A 729 -22.29 -27.97 1.71
CA LEU A 729 -22.41 -29.42 1.88
C LEU A 729 -23.23 -30.10 0.79
N LYS A 730 -24.34 -29.50 0.34
CA LYS A 730 -25.15 -30.00 -0.78
C LYS A 730 -24.33 -30.02 -2.06
N THR A 731 -23.60 -28.95 -2.36
CA THR A 731 -22.74 -28.90 -3.56
C THR A 731 -21.64 -29.95 -3.48
N ALA A 732 -21.02 -30.13 -2.32
CA ALA A 732 -19.99 -31.16 -2.16
C ALA A 732 -20.54 -32.58 -2.40
N ILE A 733 -21.77 -32.88 -1.94
CA ILE A 733 -22.43 -34.17 -2.17
C ILE A 733 -22.82 -34.31 -3.64
N GLU A 734 -23.49 -33.34 -4.23
CA GLU A 734 -23.98 -33.37 -5.62
C GLU A 734 -22.84 -33.53 -6.63
N LYS A 735 -21.67 -32.96 -6.34
CA LYS A 735 -20.49 -32.96 -7.22
C LYS A 735 -19.48 -34.08 -6.87
N ASP A 736 -19.79 -34.94 -5.90
CA ASP A 736 -18.85 -35.96 -5.37
C ASP A 736 -17.48 -35.38 -5.03
N ALA A 737 -17.47 -34.19 -4.41
CA ALA A 737 -16.24 -33.52 -4.04
C ALA A 737 -15.44 -34.38 -3.04
N LYS A 738 -14.13 -34.42 -3.23
CA LYS A 738 -13.22 -35.14 -2.33
C LYS A 738 -12.71 -34.24 -1.21
N VAL A 739 -12.66 -32.91 -1.48
CA VAL A 739 -12.21 -31.92 -0.51
C VAL A 739 -13.18 -30.74 -0.50
N ILE A 740 -13.43 -30.21 0.68
CA ILE A 740 -14.11 -28.93 0.92
C ILE A 740 -13.06 -27.99 1.53
N GLY A 741 -12.77 -26.88 0.87
CA GLY A 741 -11.90 -25.83 1.39
C GLY A 741 -12.71 -24.66 1.91
N LEU A 742 -12.46 -24.27 3.17
CA LEU A 742 -13.16 -23.18 3.83
C LEU A 742 -12.18 -22.04 4.14
N SER A 743 -12.62 -20.79 3.91
CA SER A 743 -11.86 -19.59 4.22
C SER A 743 -12.63 -18.66 5.16
N ALA A 744 -11.92 -18.06 6.13
CA ALA A 744 -12.42 -16.96 6.95
C ALA A 744 -11.30 -15.98 7.27
N LEU A 745 -11.60 -14.68 7.22
CA LEU A 745 -10.64 -13.61 7.54
C LEU A 745 -10.92 -12.96 8.89
N MET A 746 -12.14 -13.09 9.40
CA MET A 746 -12.54 -12.48 10.67
C MET A 746 -12.68 -13.54 11.77
N THR A 747 -12.27 -13.19 12.99
CA THR A 747 -12.45 -14.04 14.18
C THR A 747 -13.92 -14.32 14.49
N THR A 748 -14.79 -13.40 14.09
CA THR A 748 -16.23 -13.53 14.27
C THR A 748 -16.88 -14.56 13.35
N THR A 749 -16.28 -14.84 12.19
CA THR A 749 -16.81 -15.74 11.15
C THR A 749 -16.09 -17.10 11.14
N MET A 750 -14.90 -17.21 11.74
CA MET A 750 -14.17 -18.49 11.78
C MET A 750 -14.99 -19.62 12.44
N MET A 751 -15.94 -19.29 13.33
CA MET A 751 -16.82 -20.26 13.97
C MET A 751 -17.76 -20.96 13.00
N GLU A 752 -18.10 -20.34 11.89
CA GLU A 752 -18.91 -20.97 10.85
C GLU A 752 -18.18 -22.19 10.23
N MET A 753 -16.85 -22.22 10.25
CA MET A 753 -16.10 -23.41 9.83
C MET A 753 -16.41 -24.61 10.70
N LYS A 754 -16.54 -24.41 12.02
CA LYS A 754 -16.97 -25.45 12.96
C LYS A 754 -18.38 -25.94 12.63
N THR A 755 -19.30 -25.01 12.36
CA THR A 755 -20.68 -25.34 11.96
C THR A 755 -20.68 -26.22 10.70
N VAL A 756 -19.86 -25.93 9.70
CA VAL A 756 -19.70 -26.75 8.50
C VAL A 756 -19.15 -28.13 8.83
N VAL A 757 -18.10 -28.22 9.66
CA VAL A 757 -17.48 -29.50 10.08
C VAL A 757 -18.48 -30.37 10.84
N ASP A 758 -19.19 -29.81 11.82
CA ASP A 758 -20.18 -30.56 12.63
C ASP A 758 -21.33 -31.03 11.76
N ARG A 759 -21.86 -30.16 10.91
CA ARG A 759 -22.96 -30.48 10.00
C ARG A 759 -22.55 -31.51 8.94
N ALA A 760 -21.31 -31.46 8.44
CA ALA A 760 -20.79 -32.45 7.52
C ALA A 760 -20.76 -33.86 8.17
N LYS A 761 -20.34 -33.95 9.44
CA LYS A 761 -20.38 -35.20 10.23
C LYS A 761 -21.81 -35.72 10.39
N GLU A 762 -22.79 -34.86 10.74
CA GLU A 762 -24.19 -35.22 10.86
C GLU A 762 -24.78 -35.76 9.55
N MET A 763 -24.43 -35.13 8.42
CA MET A 763 -24.93 -35.51 7.09
C MET A 763 -24.17 -36.71 6.48
N GLY A 764 -23.08 -37.16 7.12
CA GLY A 764 -22.24 -38.26 6.64
C GLY A 764 -21.48 -37.90 5.35
N VAL A 765 -21.08 -36.63 5.18
CA VAL A 765 -20.29 -36.18 4.04
C VAL A 765 -18.89 -36.80 4.11
N LYS A 766 -18.45 -37.39 3.00
CA LYS A 766 -17.15 -38.10 2.94
C LYS A 766 -15.98 -37.19 2.54
N ALA A 767 -16.27 -35.99 2.04
CA ALA A 767 -15.24 -35.05 1.63
C ALA A 767 -14.39 -34.62 2.84
N LYS A 768 -13.08 -34.51 2.64
CA LYS A 768 -12.14 -33.99 3.62
C LYS A 768 -12.30 -32.48 3.75
N ILE A 769 -12.25 -31.94 4.96
CA ILE A 769 -12.42 -30.49 5.19
C ILE A 769 -11.07 -29.88 5.51
N VAL A 770 -10.65 -28.93 4.67
CA VAL A 770 -9.44 -28.11 4.84
C VAL A 770 -9.85 -26.67 5.14
N ILE A 771 -9.26 -26.08 6.16
CA ILE A 771 -9.57 -24.72 6.57
C ILE A 771 -8.34 -23.81 6.45
N GLY A 772 -8.56 -22.52 6.17
CA GLY A 772 -7.50 -21.51 6.08
C GLY A 772 -8.05 -20.10 6.18
N GLY A 773 -7.15 -19.13 6.30
CA GLY A 773 -7.48 -17.72 6.45
C GLY A 773 -6.62 -17.05 7.51
N ALA A 774 -6.55 -15.71 7.48
CA ALA A 774 -5.58 -14.94 8.28
C ALA A 774 -5.76 -15.08 9.82
N VAL A 775 -6.93 -15.47 10.28
CA VAL A 775 -7.24 -15.65 11.71
C VAL A 775 -7.31 -17.13 12.12
N VAL A 776 -7.19 -18.03 11.15
CA VAL A 776 -7.28 -19.49 11.39
C VAL A 776 -5.90 -20.03 11.78
N THR A 777 -5.86 -20.95 12.74
CA THR A 777 -4.63 -21.58 13.22
C THR A 777 -4.72 -23.11 13.16
N GLN A 778 -3.59 -23.81 13.25
CA GLN A 778 -3.56 -25.27 13.34
C GLN A 778 -4.32 -25.76 14.58
N ASP A 779 -4.14 -25.09 15.74
CA ASP A 779 -4.83 -25.46 16.98
C ASP A 779 -6.34 -25.39 16.83
N PHE A 780 -6.85 -24.37 16.11
CA PHE A 780 -8.26 -24.25 15.80
C PHE A 780 -8.75 -25.37 14.86
N ALA A 781 -7.97 -25.72 13.84
CA ALA A 781 -8.32 -26.84 12.96
C ALA A 781 -8.44 -28.16 13.73
N ASP A 782 -7.50 -28.42 14.64
CA ASP A 782 -7.47 -29.61 15.48
C ASP A 782 -8.68 -29.61 16.46
N GLU A 783 -9.01 -28.45 17.03
CA GLU A 783 -10.14 -28.29 17.97
C GLU A 783 -11.48 -28.60 17.30
N ILE A 784 -11.73 -28.06 16.11
CA ILE A 784 -13.01 -28.28 15.39
C ILE A 784 -13.05 -29.63 14.67
N GLY A 785 -11.89 -30.31 14.57
CA GLY A 785 -11.76 -31.61 13.93
C GLY A 785 -11.83 -31.51 12.40
N ALA A 786 -11.22 -30.48 11.82
CA ALA A 786 -10.97 -30.38 10.39
C ALA A 786 -9.87 -31.38 9.96
N ASP A 787 -9.90 -31.86 8.72
CA ASP A 787 -8.93 -32.82 8.19
C ASP A 787 -7.57 -32.18 7.84
N GLY A 788 -7.53 -30.86 7.67
CA GLY A 788 -6.32 -30.12 7.36
C GLY A 788 -6.44 -28.61 7.55
N TYR A 789 -5.30 -28.00 7.78
CA TYR A 789 -5.13 -26.54 7.87
C TYR A 789 -4.08 -26.08 6.89
N SER A 790 -4.25 -24.87 6.36
CA SER A 790 -3.25 -24.19 5.54
C SER A 790 -3.11 -22.74 5.97
N SER A 791 -1.88 -22.32 6.22
CA SER A 791 -1.53 -20.93 6.56
C SER A 791 -1.54 -20.02 5.34
N ASP A 792 -1.35 -20.59 4.14
CA ASP A 792 -1.28 -19.87 2.87
C ASP A 792 -1.74 -20.73 1.69
N ALA A 793 -1.82 -20.11 0.51
CA ALA A 793 -2.34 -20.76 -0.68
C ALA A 793 -1.45 -21.91 -1.21
N ARG A 794 -0.14 -21.87 -0.97
CA ARG A 794 0.78 -22.93 -1.36
C ARG A 794 0.65 -24.13 -0.45
N GLU A 795 0.55 -23.88 0.84
CA GLU A 795 0.32 -24.93 1.83
C GLU A 795 -1.02 -25.62 1.59
N ALA A 796 -2.07 -24.86 1.19
CA ALA A 796 -3.37 -25.43 0.82
C ALA A 796 -3.25 -26.51 -0.25
N VAL A 797 -2.46 -26.26 -1.31
CA VAL A 797 -2.23 -27.26 -2.37
C VAL A 797 -1.53 -28.49 -1.85
N LYS A 798 -0.50 -28.34 -1.00
CA LYS A 798 0.22 -29.47 -0.39
C LYS A 798 -0.69 -30.30 0.53
N VAL A 799 -1.52 -29.63 1.34
CA VAL A 799 -2.46 -30.29 2.24
C VAL A 799 -3.50 -31.07 1.46
N VAL A 800 -4.09 -30.49 0.42
CA VAL A 800 -5.06 -31.14 -0.47
C VAL A 800 -4.44 -32.36 -1.16
N SER A 801 -3.25 -32.22 -1.75
CA SER A 801 -2.56 -33.34 -2.40
C SER A 801 -2.30 -34.49 -1.45
N ARG A 802 -1.80 -34.20 -0.23
CA ARG A 802 -1.54 -35.21 0.82
C ARG A 802 -2.80 -35.95 1.24
N LEU A 803 -3.92 -35.21 1.41
CA LEU A 803 -5.19 -35.83 1.84
C LEU A 803 -5.76 -36.76 0.74
N LEU A 804 -5.60 -36.40 -0.52
CA LEU A 804 -6.06 -37.20 -1.67
C LEU A 804 -5.18 -38.44 -1.90
N GLU A 805 -3.87 -38.37 -1.59
CA GLU A 805 -2.95 -39.53 -1.66
C GLU A 805 -3.20 -40.55 -0.56
N GLN A 806 -3.73 -40.13 0.59
CA GLN A 806 -4.07 -41.02 1.71
C GLN A 806 -5.34 -41.86 1.48
N ASP A 807 -6.23 -41.38 0.57
CA ASP A 807 -7.48 -42.06 0.23
C ASP A 807 -7.37 -42.91 -1.06
N ALA A 808 -6.25 -42.87 -1.78
CA ALA A 808 -5.94 -43.66 -2.98
C ALA A 808 -5.20 -45.01 -2.60
#